data_0c5dcd155bc34926f04fe344efa9160f
#
_entry.id   0c5dcd155bc34926f04fe344efa9160f
#
_cell.length_a   1.000
_cell.length_b   1.000
_cell.length_c   1.000
_cell.angle_alpha   90.00
_cell.angle_beta   90.00
_cell.angle_gamma   90.00
#
_symmetry.space_group_name_H-M   'P 1'
#
loop_
_entity.id
_entity.type
_entity.pdbx_description
1 polymer ?
#
loop_
_entity_poly.entity_id
_entity_poly.type
_entity_poly.pdbx_seq_one_letter_code
_entity_poly.pdbx_strand_id
1 'polypeptide(L)'
;MAKQDLHLTRNIGIMAHIDAGKTTTSERILFYTGKTHKIGEVHDGAATMDWMAQEQERGITITSAATTCSWEWNGKKFKINLIDTPGHVDFTAEVERSLRVLDGAVATYSAADGVQPQSETVWRQADKYNVPRIGYVNKMDRSGADFFETVQQMKDILGANPCPVQIPIGAEENFKGVVDLIKMKAILWHDETMGAEYDIEEIPANLIDEAEEWRDKMLESASNYDDALMEKYLEGQEITEEEIIAAIRKGTVAMELTPMVCGSSYKNKGVQPLLDYVCAFLPSPIDAVNIEGTNPDTEEVEERKPSEDEPTSALAFKIATDPYMGRLVFFRVYSGKVQAGSYVYNPRSGKKERISRLFQMNSNKEIPMESIDAGDIGAGVGFKDIHTGDTLCDENHPIVLESMTFPDPVIGIAVEPKSQADVDKLGIGLAKLAEEDPTFTVRTDEQSGQTIISGMGELHLDIIIDRLKREFKVECNQGKPQVNYKEAITKTVNLREVYKKQSGGRGKFADIICNVGPVDDDFKEGGLQFVNEVKGGNIPKEFIPSVQKGFETAMKNGVLGGYPMDSLKVTLLDGSFHPVDSDQLSFEIAAIQAYKNACVKAAPVLMEPIMKLEVVTPEENMGDVIGDLNKRRGQVQGMDEARSGGRIVKALVPLSETFGYVTALRTITSGRATSSMEYDHHAPLSSSIAKAVLQEVNGRADLV
;
A
#
# COMPACT_ATOMS: atom_id res chain seq x y z
N MET A 1 18.93 -22.26 -19.58
CA MET A 1 18.69 -20.84 -20.00
C MET A 1 19.95 -20.06 -19.75
N ALA A 2 20.24 -18.98 -20.53
CA ALA A 2 21.36 -18.11 -20.21
C ALA A 2 21.12 -17.45 -18.83
N LYS A 3 22.19 -17.34 -18.03
CA LYS A 3 22.13 -16.71 -16.70
C LYS A 3 21.59 -15.28 -16.86
N GLN A 4 20.56 -14.91 -16.10
CA GLN A 4 19.95 -13.59 -16.15
C GLN A 4 20.93 -12.55 -15.63
N ASP A 5 21.18 -11.49 -16.41
CA ASP A 5 21.97 -10.36 -15.95
C ASP A 5 21.06 -9.43 -15.12
N LEU A 6 21.27 -9.43 -13.80
CA LEU A 6 20.48 -8.62 -12.87
C LEU A 6 20.64 -7.12 -13.09
N HIS A 7 21.78 -6.66 -13.66
CA HIS A 7 21.94 -5.25 -14.04
C HIS A 7 20.95 -4.80 -15.11
N LEU A 8 20.46 -5.74 -15.93
CA LEU A 8 19.49 -5.51 -16.99
C LEU A 8 18.04 -5.83 -16.57
N THR A 9 17.80 -6.05 -15.29
CA THR A 9 16.45 -6.28 -14.74
C THR A 9 15.91 -5.00 -14.11
N ARG A 10 14.61 -4.73 -14.29
CA ARG A 10 13.88 -3.63 -13.64
C ARG A 10 12.57 -4.16 -13.06
N ASN A 11 12.41 -4.06 -11.75
CA ASN A 11 11.15 -4.35 -11.08
C ASN A 11 10.47 -3.02 -10.79
N ILE A 12 9.49 -2.66 -11.61
CA ILE A 12 8.89 -1.33 -11.56
C ILE A 12 7.39 -1.39 -11.35
N GLY A 13 6.86 -0.37 -10.67
CA GLY A 13 5.43 -0.12 -10.55
C GLY A 13 5.04 1.18 -11.21
N ILE A 14 3.80 1.27 -11.64
CA ILE A 14 3.19 2.54 -12.04
C ILE A 14 2.28 2.99 -10.91
N MET A 15 2.60 4.11 -10.30
CA MET A 15 1.86 4.75 -9.23
C MET A 15 1.23 6.05 -9.72
N ALA A 16 -0.01 6.29 -9.34
CA ALA A 16 -0.73 7.48 -9.79
C ALA A 16 -1.98 7.70 -8.94
N HIS A 17 -2.49 8.95 -8.92
CA HIS A 17 -3.84 9.21 -8.47
C HIS A 17 -4.88 8.66 -9.46
N ILE A 18 -6.15 8.59 -9.03
CA ILE A 18 -7.27 8.18 -9.89
C ILE A 18 -7.30 9.07 -11.13
N ASP A 19 -7.56 8.47 -12.28
CA ASP A 19 -7.65 9.14 -13.59
C ASP A 19 -6.37 9.83 -14.09
N ALA A 20 -5.19 9.68 -13.49
CA ALA A 20 -3.93 10.19 -14.08
C ALA A 20 -3.51 9.47 -15.37
N GLY A 21 -4.17 8.36 -15.71
CA GLY A 21 -3.89 7.56 -16.91
C GLY A 21 -2.92 6.42 -16.67
N LYS A 22 -2.87 5.88 -15.45
CA LYS A 22 -2.03 4.76 -15.03
C LYS A 22 -2.21 3.54 -15.94
N THR A 23 -3.42 2.96 -15.97
CA THR A 23 -3.71 1.76 -16.78
C THR A 23 -3.47 2.00 -18.26
N THR A 24 -3.82 3.19 -18.78
CA THR A 24 -3.51 3.56 -20.16
C THR A 24 -2.01 3.53 -20.43
N THR A 25 -1.18 4.03 -19.51
CA THR A 25 0.28 4.00 -19.63
C THR A 25 0.80 2.56 -19.60
N SER A 26 0.31 1.72 -18.66
CA SER A 26 0.64 0.29 -18.58
C SER A 26 0.31 -0.43 -19.91
N GLU A 27 -0.86 -0.20 -20.48
CA GLU A 27 -1.27 -0.82 -21.76
C GLU A 27 -0.38 -0.37 -22.93
N ARG A 28 0.05 0.89 -22.98
CA ARG A 28 1.00 1.36 -24.00
C ARG A 28 2.38 0.73 -23.83
N ILE A 29 2.85 0.57 -22.60
CA ILE A 29 4.10 -0.16 -22.32
C ILE A 29 4.00 -1.60 -22.84
N LEU A 30 2.91 -2.30 -22.56
CA LEU A 30 2.71 -3.66 -23.04
C LEU A 30 2.64 -3.74 -24.58
N PHE A 31 2.01 -2.77 -25.20
CA PHE A 31 1.94 -2.69 -26.67
C PHE A 31 3.31 -2.48 -27.30
N TYR A 32 4.08 -1.47 -26.86
CA TYR A 32 5.40 -1.18 -27.42
C TYR A 32 6.45 -2.24 -27.11
N THR A 33 6.30 -2.98 -26.03
CA THR A 33 7.15 -4.13 -25.71
C THR A 33 6.72 -5.43 -26.43
N GLY A 34 5.69 -5.38 -27.29
CA GLY A 34 5.22 -6.51 -28.08
C GLY A 34 4.48 -7.59 -27.30
N LYS A 35 4.02 -7.28 -26.08
CA LYS A 35 3.24 -8.23 -25.28
C LYS A 35 1.78 -8.30 -25.69
N THR A 36 1.23 -7.22 -26.19
CA THR A 36 -0.11 -7.16 -26.76
C THR A 36 -0.05 -6.74 -28.22
N HIS A 37 -0.94 -7.29 -29.04
CA HIS A 37 -1.03 -6.95 -30.46
C HIS A 37 -2.08 -5.88 -30.75
N LYS A 38 -2.87 -5.51 -29.74
CA LYS A 38 -3.88 -4.46 -29.81
C LYS A 38 -3.68 -3.52 -28.63
N ILE A 39 -3.90 -2.25 -28.87
CA ILE A 39 -3.95 -1.25 -27.82
C ILE A 39 -5.26 -1.48 -27.05
N GLY A 40 -5.17 -1.85 -25.76
CA GLY A 40 -6.32 -1.94 -24.87
C GLY A 40 -6.78 -0.54 -24.47
N GLU A 41 -8.04 -0.22 -24.67
CA GLU A 41 -8.65 1.02 -24.21
C GLU A 41 -9.44 0.73 -22.92
N VAL A 42 -9.16 1.51 -21.86
CA VAL A 42 -9.79 1.35 -20.55
C VAL A 42 -11.30 1.59 -20.65
N HIS A 43 -11.71 2.60 -21.42
CA HIS A 43 -13.13 2.95 -21.61
C HIS A 43 -13.94 1.88 -22.34
N ASP A 44 -13.27 1.05 -23.15
CA ASP A 44 -13.91 -0.06 -23.86
C ASP A 44 -13.87 -1.38 -23.09
N GLY A 45 -13.31 -1.39 -21.86
CA GLY A 45 -13.13 -2.59 -21.06
C GLY A 45 -12.16 -3.61 -21.67
N ALA A 46 -11.26 -3.15 -22.55
CA ALA A 46 -10.33 -3.98 -23.30
C ALA A 46 -8.90 -3.99 -22.73
N ALA A 47 -8.67 -3.38 -21.57
CA ALA A 47 -7.36 -3.30 -20.92
C ALA A 47 -6.91 -4.68 -20.43
N THR A 48 -5.67 -5.06 -20.78
CA THR A 48 -5.09 -6.37 -20.47
C THR A 48 -4.71 -6.48 -18.98
N MET A 49 -4.31 -5.35 -18.37
CA MET A 49 -3.92 -5.31 -16.96
C MET A 49 -5.13 -5.31 -16.03
N ASP A 50 -6.26 -4.73 -16.44
CA ASP A 50 -7.53 -4.79 -15.73
C ASP A 50 -8.28 -6.07 -16.13
N TRP A 51 -7.89 -7.20 -15.55
CA TRP A 51 -8.39 -8.53 -15.94
C TRP A 51 -9.70 -8.92 -15.26
N MET A 52 -10.06 -8.27 -14.15
CA MET A 52 -11.33 -8.50 -13.47
C MET A 52 -12.48 -7.78 -14.17
N ALA A 53 -13.64 -8.46 -14.25
CA ALA A 53 -14.83 -7.83 -14.82
C ALA A 53 -15.22 -6.52 -14.12
N GLN A 54 -15.02 -6.43 -12.80
CA GLN A 54 -15.29 -5.24 -12.00
C GLN A 54 -14.36 -4.08 -12.35
N GLU A 55 -13.07 -4.36 -12.63
CA GLU A 55 -12.10 -3.36 -13.08
C GLU A 55 -12.53 -2.77 -14.43
N GLN A 56 -12.88 -3.65 -15.37
CA GLN A 56 -13.32 -3.26 -16.71
C GLN A 56 -14.63 -2.47 -16.69
N GLU A 57 -15.62 -2.89 -15.90
CA GLU A 57 -16.91 -2.22 -15.80
C GLU A 57 -16.82 -0.85 -15.11
N ARG A 58 -15.93 -0.73 -14.12
CA ARG A 58 -15.77 0.50 -13.32
C ARG A 58 -14.66 1.42 -13.83
N GLY A 59 -13.78 0.93 -14.70
CA GLY A 59 -12.63 1.68 -15.23
C GLY A 59 -11.57 1.99 -14.18
N ILE A 60 -11.48 1.19 -13.11
CA ILE A 60 -10.51 1.36 -12.02
C ILE A 60 -9.74 0.05 -11.79
N THR A 61 -8.45 0.15 -11.51
CA THR A 61 -7.65 -1.00 -11.07
C THR A 61 -7.96 -1.29 -9.60
N ILE A 62 -8.33 -2.52 -9.29
CA ILE A 62 -8.69 -3.00 -7.95
C ILE A 62 -7.55 -3.82 -7.38
N THR A 63 -7.02 -4.76 -8.19
CA THR A 63 -5.93 -5.65 -7.79
C THR A 63 -4.69 -5.39 -8.61
N SER A 64 -3.51 -5.46 -7.98
CA SER A 64 -2.25 -5.33 -8.71
C SER A 64 -2.08 -6.50 -9.69
N ALA A 65 -1.70 -6.18 -10.93
CA ALA A 65 -1.35 -7.16 -11.96
C ALA A 65 0.16 -7.08 -12.26
N ALA A 66 0.80 -8.24 -12.37
CA ALA A 66 2.22 -8.32 -12.69
C ALA A 66 2.41 -8.89 -14.11
N THR A 67 3.22 -8.21 -14.91
CA THR A 67 3.55 -8.67 -16.26
C THR A 67 5.03 -8.47 -16.56
N THR A 68 5.67 -9.48 -17.11
CA THR A 68 7.07 -9.39 -17.53
C THR A 68 7.15 -9.05 -19.01
N CYS A 69 7.86 -7.97 -19.35
CA CYS A 69 8.15 -7.55 -20.69
C CYS A 69 9.64 -7.30 -20.90
N SER A 70 10.04 -6.93 -22.12
CA SER A 70 11.43 -6.61 -22.43
C SER A 70 11.51 -5.38 -23.30
N TRP A 71 12.53 -4.56 -23.05
CA TRP A 71 12.82 -3.36 -23.82
C TRP A 71 14.28 -3.35 -24.26
N GLU A 72 14.56 -2.89 -25.45
CA GLU A 72 15.93 -2.73 -25.95
C GLU A 72 16.34 -1.27 -25.87
N TRP A 73 17.43 -1.00 -25.13
CA TRP A 73 17.98 0.33 -24.98
C TRP A 73 19.52 0.25 -25.04
N ASN A 74 20.13 1.15 -25.84
CA ASN A 74 21.58 1.19 -26.07
C ASN A 74 22.16 -0.18 -26.46
N GLY A 75 21.47 -0.94 -27.32
CA GLY A 75 21.89 -2.26 -27.77
C GLY A 75 21.87 -3.36 -26.71
N LYS A 76 21.28 -3.09 -25.53
CA LYS A 76 21.08 -4.06 -24.45
C LYS A 76 19.60 -4.36 -24.28
N LYS A 77 19.29 -5.63 -24.05
CA LYS A 77 17.92 -6.08 -23.81
C LYS A 77 17.64 -6.13 -22.32
N PHE A 78 16.79 -5.23 -21.85
CA PHE A 78 16.31 -5.19 -20.45
C PHE A 78 15.10 -6.09 -20.26
N LYS A 79 15.04 -6.73 -19.11
CA LYS A 79 13.85 -7.41 -18.59
C LYS A 79 13.13 -6.46 -17.64
N ILE A 80 11.86 -6.21 -17.88
CA ILE A 80 11.04 -5.33 -17.04
C ILE A 80 9.90 -6.13 -16.46
N ASN A 81 9.85 -6.26 -15.15
CA ASN A 81 8.69 -6.74 -14.41
C ASN A 81 7.85 -5.52 -14.03
N LEU A 82 6.73 -5.37 -14.71
CA LEU A 82 5.79 -4.27 -14.52
C LEU A 82 4.68 -4.70 -13.58
N ILE A 83 4.49 -3.97 -12.49
CA ILE A 83 3.36 -4.13 -11.56
C ILE A 83 2.46 -2.91 -11.69
N ASP A 84 1.22 -3.13 -12.10
CA ASP A 84 0.18 -2.10 -12.11
C ASP A 84 -0.49 -2.05 -10.73
N THR A 85 -0.43 -0.90 -10.05
CA THR A 85 -0.95 -0.74 -8.69
C THR A 85 -2.32 -0.07 -8.70
N PRO A 86 -3.24 -0.37 -7.78
CA PRO A 86 -4.48 0.39 -7.64
C PRO A 86 -4.22 1.88 -7.39
N GLY A 87 -5.13 2.73 -7.85
CA GLY A 87 -5.07 4.17 -7.59
C GLY A 87 -6.08 4.65 -6.55
N HIS A 88 -6.97 3.78 -6.06
CA HIS A 88 -8.02 4.16 -5.13
C HIS A 88 -7.61 3.90 -3.67
N VAL A 89 -7.96 4.84 -2.78
CA VAL A 89 -7.58 4.78 -1.35
C VAL A 89 -8.11 3.56 -0.60
N ASP A 90 -9.25 3.00 -1.01
CA ASP A 90 -9.80 1.79 -0.40
C ASP A 90 -8.90 0.56 -0.62
N PHE A 91 -7.94 0.63 -1.55
CA PHE A 91 -6.99 -0.43 -1.89
C PHE A 91 -5.56 -0.10 -1.48
N THR A 92 -5.38 0.72 -0.45
CA THR A 92 -4.06 1.13 0.08
C THR A 92 -3.15 -0.07 0.36
N ALA A 93 -3.70 -1.17 0.89
CA ALA A 93 -2.93 -2.39 1.13
C ALA A 93 -2.35 -3.03 -0.14
N GLU A 94 -3.06 -2.97 -1.26
CA GLU A 94 -2.53 -3.44 -2.55
C GLU A 94 -1.38 -2.56 -3.04
N VAL A 95 -1.48 -1.24 -2.83
CA VAL A 95 -0.40 -0.29 -3.14
C VAL A 95 0.83 -0.58 -2.29
N GLU A 96 0.66 -0.72 -0.98
CA GLU A 96 1.77 -1.03 -0.06
C GLU A 96 2.44 -2.36 -0.38
N ARG A 97 1.66 -3.41 -0.64
CA ARG A 97 2.19 -4.72 -1.07
C ARG A 97 3.04 -4.61 -2.33
N SER A 98 2.57 -3.85 -3.29
CA SER A 98 3.27 -3.64 -4.55
C SER A 98 4.56 -2.85 -4.34
N LEU A 99 4.50 -1.72 -3.64
CA LEU A 99 5.66 -0.87 -3.37
C LEU A 99 6.78 -1.61 -2.62
N ARG A 100 6.43 -2.51 -1.70
CA ARG A 100 7.39 -3.30 -0.91
C ARG A 100 8.30 -4.19 -1.77
N VAL A 101 7.85 -4.60 -2.95
CA VAL A 101 8.57 -5.52 -3.84
C VAL A 101 9.13 -4.86 -5.08
N LEU A 102 9.02 -3.55 -5.20
CA LEU A 102 9.55 -2.78 -6.33
C LEU A 102 10.97 -2.28 -6.03
N ASP A 103 11.78 -2.17 -7.09
CA ASP A 103 13.07 -1.49 -7.05
C ASP A 103 12.93 -0.04 -7.49
N GLY A 104 11.92 0.29 -8.28
CA GLY A 104 11.64 1.64 -8.73
C GLY A 104 10.20 1.82 -9.18
N ALA A 105 9.77 3.06 -9.38
CA ALA A 105 8.42 3.37 -9.81
C ALA A 105 8.36 4.49 -10.85
N VAL A 106 7.30 4.49 -11.64
CA VAL A 106 6.88 5.60 -12.49
C VAL A 106 5.72 6.30 -11.80
N ALA A 107 5.98 7.51 -11.31
CA ALA A 107 4.95 8.36 -10.69
C ALA A 107 4.26 9.19 -11.78
N THR A 108 3.01 8.84 -12.08
CA THR A 108 2.26 9.46 -13.18
C THR A 108 1.34 10.56 -12.64
N TYR A 109 1.45 11.74 -13.22
CA TYR A 109 0.66 12.93 -12.91
C TYR A 109 -0.16 13.36 -14.12
N SER A 110 -1.32 13.92 -13.90
CA SER A 110 -2.09 14.57 -14.98
C SER A 110 -1.57 16.00 -15.18
N ALA A 111 -1.16 16.37 -16.40
CA ALA A 111 -0.69 17.72 -16.72
C ALA A 111 -1.76 18.78 -16.46
N ALA A 112 -3.05 18.44 -16.61
CA ALA A 112 -4.16 19.33 -16.38
C ALA A 112 -4.55 19.48 -14.90
N ASP A 113 -4.42 18.38 -14.12
CA ASP A 113 -4.86 18.33 -12.72
C ASP A 113 -3.69 18.58 -11.74
N GLY A 114 -2.46 18.35 -12.16
CA GLY A 114 -1.23 18.50 -11.37
C GLY A 114 -1.09 17.45 -10.25
N VAL A 115 -0.45 17.84 -9.15
CA VAL A 115 -0.29 17.02 -7.95
C VAL A 115 -1.61 17.02 -7.19
N GLN A 116 -2.24 15.87 -7.10
CA GLN A 116 -3.47 15.64 -6.35
C GLN A 116 -3.16 15.08 -4.95
N PRO A 117 -4.08 15.20 -3.99
CA PRO A 117 -3.90 14.68 -2.64
C PRO A 117 -3.56 13.19 -2.56
N GLN A 118 -4.18 12.40 -3.44
CA GLN A 118 -3.83 10.98 -3.56
C GLN A 118 -2.41 10.78 -4.06
N SER A 119 -1.89 11.69 -4.89
CA SER A 119 -0.49 11.68 -5.32
C SER A 119 0.45 11.83 -4.12
N GLU A 120 0.10 12.69 -3.15
CA GLU A 120 0.85 12.89 -1.91
C GLU A 120 0.88 11.61 -1.06
N THR A 121 -0.28 10.95 -0.88
CA THR A 121 -0.36 9.69 -0.13
C THR A 121 0.51 8.61 -0.74
N VAL A 122 0.38 8.38 -2.06
CA VAL A 122 1.18 7.37 -2.76
C VAL A 122 2.68 7.73 -2.77
N TRP A 123 3.01 9.02 -2.85
CA TRP A 123 4.38 9.51 -2.75
C TRP A 123 5.02 9.19 -1.41
N ARG A 124 4.31 9.47 -0.30
CA ARG A 124 4.77 9.14 1.07
C ARG A 124 4.90 7.62 1.30
N GLN A 125 4.00 6.83 0.73
CA GLN A 125 4.13 5.37 0.77
C GLN A 125 5.40 4.89 0.05
N ALA A 126 5.72 5.48 -1.11
CA ALA A 126 6.95 5.16 -1.83
C ALA A 126 8.21 5.60 -1.05
N ASP A 127 8.14 6.72 -0.29
CA ASP A 127 9.22 7.14 0.63
C ASP A 127 9.40 6.13 1.77
N LYS A 128 8.32 5.65 2.36
CA LYS A 128 8.35 4.63 3.42
C LYS A 128 9.11 3.36 3.01
N TYR A 129 8.99 2.95 1.75
CA TYR A 129 9.64 1.75 1.22
C TYR A 129 10.92 2.04 0.42
N ASN A 130 11.44 3.27 0.48
CA ASN A 130 12.64 3.70 -0.23
C ASN A 130 12.63 3.35 -1.72
N VAL A 131 11.52 3.65 -2.41
CA VAL A 131 11.35 3.35 -3.84
C VAL A 131 11.75 4.55 -4.70
N PRO A 132 12.88 4.49 -5.44
CA PRO A 132 13.29 5.52 -6.41
C PRO A 132 12.26 5.70 -7.53
N ARG A 133 12.12 6.93 -8.03
CA ARG A 133 11.03 7.30 -8.95
C ARG A 133 11.47 8.10 -10.14
N ILE A 134 10.72 7.92 -11.25
CA ILE A 134 10.65 8.84 -12.38
C ILE A 134 9.27 9.48 -12.39
N GLY A 135 9.20 10.79 -12.53
CA GLY A 135 7.93 11.48 -12.71
C GLY A 135 7.52 11.51 -14.18
N TYR A 136 6.30 11.07 -14.46
CA TYR A 136 5.72 11.12 -15.80
C TYR A 136 4.50 12.03 -15.82
N VAL A 137 4.62 13.20 -16.46
CA VAL A 137 3.52 14.15 -16.64
C VAL A 137 2.74 13.76 -17.89
N ASN A 138 1.64 13.06 -17.66
CA ASN A 138 0.76 12.50 -18.67
C ASN A 138 -0.37 13.48 -19.03
N LYS A 139 -1.13 13.17 -20.08
CA LYS A 139 -2.27 13.96 -20.55
C LYS A 139 -1.91 15.37 -21.00
N MET A 140 -0.74 15.52 -21.61
CA MET A 140 -0.31 16.79 -22.22
C MET A 140 -1.25 17.28 -23.33
N ASP A 141 -2.13 16.43 -23.83
CA ASP A 141 -3.15 16.72 -24.85
C ASP A 141 -4.45 17.31 -24.28
N ARG A 142 -4.61 17.34 -22.95
CA ARG A 142 -5.82 17.88 -22.32
C ARG A 142 -5.77 19.40 -22.18
N SER A 143 -6.97 20.02 -22.23
CA SER A 143 -7.12 21.45 -21.93
C SER A 143 -6.66 21.76 -20.50
N GLY A 144 -5.87 22.82 -20.33
CA GLY A 144 -5.24 23.20 -19.08
C GLY A 144 -3.96 22.44 -18.74
N ALA A 145 -3.42 21.67 -19.68
CA ALA A 145 -2.18 20.95 -19.47
C ALA A 145 -0.98 21.88 -19.33
N ASP A 146 -0.26 21.79 -18.19
CA ASP A 146 0.93 22.56 -17.87
C ASP A 146 1.98 21.65 -17.22
N PHE A 147 3.05 21.38 -17.95
CA PHE A 147 4.17 20.58 -17.48
C PHE A 147 4.97 21.27 -16.37
N PHE A 148 5.34 22.52 -16.60
CA PHE A 148 6.23 23.27 -15.70
C PHE A 148 5.60 23.54 -14.35
N GLU A 149 4.32 23.84 -14.36
CA GLU A 149 3.58 24.02 -13.14
C GLU A 149 3.44 22.69 -12.36
N THR A 150 3.24 21.55 -13.05
CA THR A 150 3.24 20.24 -12.38
C THR A 150 4.60 19.96 -11.72
N VAL A 151 5.71 20.29 -12.40
CA VAL A 151 7.08 20.21 -11.84
C VAL A 151 7.22 21.11 -10.61
N GLN A 152 6.69 22.34 -10.66
CA GLN A 152 6.75 23.27 -9.52
C GLN A 152 5.95 22.73 -8.32
N GLN A 153 4.75 22.19 -8.55
CA GLN A 153 3.96 21.58 -7.47
C GLN A 153 4.62 20.37 -6.83
N MET A 154 5.39 19.60 -7.57
CA MET A 154 6.16 18.52 -6.95
C MET A 154 7.17 19.05 -5.92
N LYS A 155 7.77 20.22 -6.17
CA LYS A 155 8.64 20.88 -5.19
C LYS A 155 7.85 21.37 -3.98
N ASP A 156 6.76 22.08 -4.24
CA ASP A 156 6.03 22.83 -3.21
C ASP A 156 5.16 21.93 -2.32
N ILE A 157 4.55 20.88 -2.88
CA ILE A 157 3.61 19.99 -2.18
C ILE A 157 4.29 18.72 -1.71
N LEU A 158 5.09 18.06 -2.57
CA LEU A 158 5.71 16.79 -2.25
C LEU A 158 7.10 16.95 -1.60
N GLY A 159 7.68 18.15 -1.62
CA GLY A 159 9.06 18.36 -1.18
C GLY A 159 10.09 17.62 -2.05
N ALA A 160 9.71 17.24 -3.26
CA ALA A 160 10.58 16.51 -4.19
C ALA A 160 11.62 17.43 -4.83
N ASN A 161 12.68 16.84 -5.39
CA ASN A 161 13.66 17.52 -6.23
C ASN A 161 13.50 17.07 -7.69
N PRO A 162 12.51 17.62 -8.44
CA PRO A 162 12.26 17.22 -9.81
C PRO A 162 13.33 17.80 -10.74
N CYS A 163 13.83 16.96 -11.64
CA CYS A 163 14.81 17.29 -12.66
C CYS A 163 14.22 16.98 -14.05
N PRO A 164 13.67 17.97 -14.75
CA PRO A 164 13.20 17.78 -16.12
C PRO A 164 14.33 17.32 -17.03
N VAL A 165 14.18 16.14 -17.64
CA VAL A 165 15.07 15.61 -18.69
C VAL A 165 14.44 15.74 -20.07
N GLN A 166 13.17 16.16 -20.09
CA GLN A 166 12.41 16.50 -21.29
C GLN A 166 11.57 17.74 -21.02
N ILE A 167 11.29 18.50 -22.08
CA ILE A 167 10.27 19.55 -22.08
C ILE A 167 9.28 19.32 -23.23
N PRO A 168 8.00 19.72 -23.09
CA PRO A 168 6.99 19.47 -24.12
C PRO A 168 7.17 20.38 -25.36
N ILE A 169 6.80 19.86 -26.52
CA ILE A 169 6.64 20.65 -27.76
C ILE A 169 5.16 20.91 -27.95
N GLY A 170 4.70 22.07 -27.48
CA GLY A 170 3.30 22.43 -27.41
C GLY A 170 2.57 21.81 -26.21
N ALA A 171 1.31 22.19 -26.07
CA ALA A 171 0.40 21.67 -25.07
C ALA A 171 -1.00 21.58 -25.63
N GLU A 172 -1.90 20.87 -24.94
CA GLU A 172 -3.29 20.68 -25.34
C GLU A 172 -3.39 20.07 -26.75
N GLU A 173 -4.27 20.60 -27.60
CA GLU A 173 -4.43 20.14 -28.99
C GLU A 173 -3.16 20.30 -29.82
N ASN A 174 -2.25 21.19 -29.40
CA ASN A 174 -0.98 21.47 -30.08
C ASN A 174 0.18 20.62 -29.54
N PHE A 175 -0.03 19.68 -28.68
CA PHE A 175 1.01 18.78 -28.18
C PHE A 175 1.47 17.82 -29.28
N LYS A 176 2.70 18.02 -29.79
CA LYS A 176 3.27 17.27 -30.91
C LYS A 176 4.34 16.28 -30.50
N GLY A 177 5.06 16.57 -29.43
CA GLY A 177 6.20 15.77 -29.03
C GLY A 177 6.93 16.37 -27.85
N VAL A 178 8.20 15.99 -27.68
CA VAL A 178 9.05 16.43 -26.58
C VAL A 178 10.44 16.82 -27.08
N VAL A 179 11.10 17.72 -26.38
CA VAL A 179 12.55 17.96 -26.54
C VAL A 179 13.26 17.13 -25.49
N ASP A 180 14.16 16.26 -25.91
CA ASP A 180 15.07 15.52 -25.06
C ASP A 180 16.27 16.43 -24.71
N LEU A 181 16.38 16.81 -23.43
CA LEU A 181 17.41 17.74 -22.96
C LEU A 181 18.80 17.09 -22.83
N ILE A 182 18.85 15.76 -22.74
CA ILE A 182 20.12 15.01 -22.68
C ILE A 182 20.75 14.99 -24.09
N LYS A 183 19.95 14.66 -25.11
CA LYS A 183 20.37 14.54 -26.49
C LYS A 183 20.32 15.87 -27.27
N MET A 184 19.61 16.86 -26.73
CA MET A 184 19.29 18.12 -27.41
C MET A 184 18.67 17.89 -28.78
N LYS A 185 17.63 17.07 -28.82
CA LYS A 185 16.86 16.73 -30.02
C LYS A 185 15.37 16.79 -29.74
N ALA A 186 14.59 17.09 -30.78
CA ALA A 186 13.14 16.99 -30.74
C ALA A 186 12.70 15.59 -31.16
N ILE A 187 11.72 15.02 -30.43
CA ILE A 187 11.07 13.76 -30.74
C ILE A 187 9.63 14.07 -31.10
N LEU A 188 9.23 13.76 -32.33
CA LEU A 188 7.90 14.06 -32.87
C LEU A 188 7.23 12.77 -33.30
N TRP A 189 5.99 12.54 -32.85
CA TRP A 189 5.21 11.35 -33.17
C TRP A 189 4.26 11.58 -34.33
N HIS A 190 4.09 10.54 -35.17
CA HIS A 190 3.13 10.50 -36.27
C HIS A 190 1.80 9.93 -35.79
N ASP A 191 0.71 10.69 -35.91
CA ASP A 191 -0.63 10.28 -35.48
C ASP A 191 -1.16 9.09 -36.30
N GLU A 192 -0.74 8.95 -37.57
CA GLU A 192 -1.18 7.92 -38.53
C GLU A 192 -0.68 6.51 -38.14
N THR A 193 0.41 6.37 -37.37
CA THR A 193 1.03 5.11 -37.01
C THR A 193 0.68 4.63 -35.59
N MET A 194 -0.32 5.21 -34.95
CA MET A 194 -0.64 4.98 -33.55
C MET A 194 0.58 5.15 -32.61
N GLY A 195 1.46 6.11 -32.94
CA GLY A 195 2.65 6.41 -32.17
C GLY A 195 3.76 5.35 -32.25
N ALA A 196 3.67 4.36 -33.13
CA ALA A 196 4.72 3.37 -33.33
C ALA A 196 5.97 3.97 -33.96
N GLU A 197 5.79 4.96 -34.81
CA GLU A 197 6.87 5.67 -35.49
C GLU A 197 6.97 7.12 -34.99
N TYR A 198 8.19 7.58 -34.81
CA TYR A 198 8.52 8.95 -34.43
C TYR A 198 9.82 9.37 -35.10
N ASP A 199 9.94 10.65 -35.36
CA ASP A 199 11.15 11.25 -35.91
C ASP A 199 11.97 11.95 -34.85
N ILE A 200 13.29 11.86 -34.97
CA ILE A 200 14.25 12.61 -34.17
C ILE A 200 14.78 13.73 -35.03
N GLU A 201 14.46 14.95 -34.69
CA GLU A 201 14.78 16.15 -35.46
C GLU A 201 15.57 17.17 -34.64
N GLU A 202 16.02 18.22 -35.27
CA GLU A 202 16.58 19.39 -34.59
C GLU A 202 15.46 20.11 -33.80
N ILE A 203 15.86 20.73 -32.69
CA ILE A 203 14.93 21.49 -31.85
C ILE A 203 14.32 22.63 -32.66
N PRO A 204 12.99 22.84 -32.63
CA PRO A 204 12.36 23.98 -33.29
C PRO A 204 12.99 25.32 -32.85
N ALA A 205 13.23 26.21 -33.76
CA ALA A 205 13.97 27.45 -33.51
C ALA A 205 13.38 28.33 -32.38
N ASN A 206 12.09 28.25 -32.17
CA ASN A 206 11.38 28.96 -31.10
C ASN A 206 11.51 28.31 -29.72
N LEU A 207 12.08 27.11 -29.61
CA LEU A 207 12.27 26.39 -28.35
C LEU A 207 13.76 26.19 -27.98
N ILE A 208 14.70 26.65 -28.81
CA ILE A 208 16.14 26.48 -28.57
C ILE A 208 16.54 27.14 -27.25
N ASP A 209 16.20 28.40 -27.06
CA ASP A 209 16.58 29.17 -25.88
C ASP A 209 15.99 28.53 -24.58
N GLU A 210 14.73 28.09 -24.66
CA GLU A 210 14.07 27.39 -23.53
C GLU A 210 14.71 26.02 -23.25
N ALA A 211 15.06 25.27 -24.30
CA ALA A 211 15.73 23.98 -24.14
C ALA A 211 17.13 24.14 -23.54
N GLU A 212 17.89 25.16 -23.94
CA GLU A 212 19.22 25.49 -23.40
C GLU A 212 19.09 25.87 -21.89
N GLU A 213 18.13 26.70 -21.54
CA GLU A 213 17.88 27.07 -20.15
C GLU A 213 17.54 25.86 -19.27
N TRP A 214 16.64 24.98 -19.73
CA TRP A 214 16.26 23.79 -18.98
C TRP A 214 17.37 22.74 -18.96
N ARG A 215 18.19 22.64 -20.03
CA ARG A 215 19.38 21.80 -20.00
C ARG A 215 20.39 22.27 -18.97
N ASP A 216 20.62 23.57 -18.85
CA ASP A 216 21.53 24.14 -17.85
C ASP A 216 21.05 23.81 -16.42
N LYS A 217 19.76 24.02 -16.12
CA LYS A 217 19.15 23.61 -14.85
C LYS A 217 19.28 22.09 -14.56
N MET A 218 19.12 21.27 -15.59
CA MET A 218 19.30 19.81 -15.48
C MET A 218 20.75 19.46 -15.15
N LEU A 219 21.72 20.07 -15.84
CA LEU A 219 23.15 19.85 -15.59
C LEU A 219 23.57 20.33 -14.20
N GLU A 220 23.10 21.50 -13.77
CA GLU A 220 23.30 21.99 -12.41
C GLU A 220 22.80 20.99 -11.36
N SER A 221 21.56 20.47 -11.54
CA SER A 221 20.99 19.50 -10.63
C SER A 221 21.75 18.16 -10.65
N ALA A 222 22.14 17.67 -11.82
CA ALA A 222 22.87 16.41 -11.98
C ALA A 222 24.29 16.48 -11.42
N SER A 223 24.98 17.62 -11.54
CA SER A 223 26.35 17.83 -11.09
C SER A 223 26.52 17.66 -9.59
N ASN A 224 25.45 17.85 -8.80
CA ASN A 224 25.49 17.60 -7.35
C ASN A 224 25.77 16.14 -6.97
N TYR A 225 25.65 15.21 -7.89
CA TYR A 225 25.79 13.76 -7.65
C TYR A 225 27.05 13.15 -8.27
N ASP A 226 27.85 13.96 -8.98
CA ASP A 226 29.10 13.50 -9.58
C ASP A 226 30.14 14.62 -9.63
N ASP A 227 31.22 14.48 -8.86
CA ASP A 227 32.27 15.49 -8.73
C ASP A 227 32.98 15.79 -10.06
N ALA A 228 33.16 14.77 -10.92
CA ALA A 228 33.80 14.97 -12.23
C ALA A 228 32.87 15.72 -13.19
N LEU A 229 31.57 15.47 -13.11
CA LEU A 229 30.58 16.23 -13.87
C LEU A 229 30.51 17.69 -13.38
N MET A 230 30.55 17.90 -12.07
CA MET A 230 30.58 19.24 -11.43
C MET A 230 31.77 20.04 -11.92
N GLU A 231 32.98 19.45 -11.96
CA GLU A 231 34.18 20.10 -12.42
C GLU A 231 34.05 20.53 -13.92
N LYS A 232 33.61 19.60 -14.78
CA LYS A 232 33.35 19.88 -16.18
C LYS A 232 32.30 20.98 -16.42
N TYR A 233 31.18 20.93 -15.62
CA TYR A 233 30.13 21.92 -15.72
C TYR A 233 30.63 23.33 -15.34
N LEU A 234 31.40 23.46 -14.25
CA LEU A 234 31.96 24.75 -13.80
C LEU A 234 33.02 25.29 -14.75
N GLU A 235 33.79 24.42 -15.41
CA GLU A 235 34.81 24.82 -16.40
C GLU A 235 34.24 25.01 -17.80
N GLY A 236 32.96 24.74 -18.03
CA GLY A 236 32.34 24.86 -19.35
C GLY A 236 32.85 23.85 -20.36
N GLN A 237 33.33 22.69 -19.91
CA GLN A 237 33.78 21.60 -20.75
C GLN A 237 32.60 20.82 -21.35
N GLU A 238 32.88 20.10 -22.44
CA GLU A 238 31.89 19.23 -23.06
C GLU A 238 31.54 18.04 -22.14
N ILE A 239 30.23 17.82 -21.90
CA ILE A 239 29.69 16.75 -21.07
C ILE A 239 28.97 15.78 -21.98
N THR A 240 29.30 14.49 -21.89
CA THR A 240 28.69 13.44 -22.71
C THR A 240 27.32 12.99 -22.17
N GLU A 241 26.51 12.39 -23.04
CA GLU A 241 25.20 11.83 -22.64
C GLU A 241 25.33 10.78 -21.53
N GLU A 242 26.36 9.93 -21.60
CA GLU A 242 26.64 8.88 -20.62
C GLU A 242 26.96 9.45 -19.24
N GLU A 243 27.72 10.53 -19.18
CA GLU A 243 28.05 11.22 -17.91
C GLU A 243 26.80 11.83 -17.28
N ILE A 244 25.95 12.47 -18.08
CA ILE A 244 24.68 13.04 -17.60
C ILE A 244 23.78 11.92 -17.06
N ILE A 245 23.60 10.84 -17.83
CA ILE A 245 22.76 9.70 -17.44
C ILE A 245 23.28 9.05 -16.15
N ALA A 246 24.61 8.88 -16.03
CA ALA A 246 25.21 8.28 -14.84
C ALA A 246 24.98 9.15 -13.58
N ALA A 247 25.12 10.47 -13.69
CA ALA A 247 24.90 11.39 -12.57
C ALA A 247 23.42 11.44 -12.15
N ILE A 248 22.50 11.58 -13.11
CA ILE A 248 21.05 11.57 -12.83
C ILE A 248 20.65 10.23 -12.18
N ARG A 249 21.18 9.10 -12.70
CA ARG A 249 20.94 7.78 -12.10
C ARG A 249 21.39 7.71 -10.63
N LYS A 250 22.58 8.22 -10.31
CA LYS A 250 23.06 8.27 -8.92
C LYS A 250 22.09 9.02 -8.00
N GLY A 251 21.67 10.24 -8.40
CA GLY A 251 20.72 11.02 -7.65
C GLY A 251 19.34 10.36 -7.52
N THR A 252 18.91 9.65 -8.59
CA THR A 252 17.62 8.93 -8.60
C THR A 252 17.65 7.73 -7.66
N VAL A 253 18.69 6.92 -7.71
CA VAL A 253 18.84 5.74 -6.83
C VAL A 253 19.02 6.15 -5.37
N ALA A 254 19.66 7.28 -5.10
CA ALA A 254 19.76 7.86 -3.77
C ALA A 254 18.45 8.50 -3.27
N MET A 255 17.39 8.55 -4.11
CA MET A 255 16.11 9.22 -3.82
C MET A 255 16.22 10.73 -3.57
N GLU A 256 17.27 11.35 -4.04
CA GLU A 256 17.54 12.79 -3.88
C GLU A 256 17.17 13.59 -5.14
N LEU A 257 16.96 12.91 -6.26
CA LEU A 257 16.59 13.49 -7.54
C LEU A 257 15.46 12.69 -8.20
N THR A 258 14.50 13.39 -8.79
CA THR A 258 13.41 12.77 -9.53
C THR A 258 13.44 13.22 -10.99
N PRO A 259 13.91 12.40 -11.92
CA PRO A 259 13.85 12.73 -13.35
C PRO A 259 12.41 12.91 -13.80
N MET A 260 12.15 13.95 -14.61
CA MET A 260 10.82 14.27 -15.11
C MET A 260 10.74 14.13 -16.61
N VAL A 261 9.75 13.42 -17.08
CA VAL A 261 9.39 13.24 -18.48
C VAL A 261 7.92 13.58 -18.72
N CYS A 262 7.52 13.82 -19.95
CA CYS A 262 6.14 14.16 -20.28
C CYS A 262 5.63 13.44 -21.53
N GLY A 263 4.31 13.39 -21.65
CA GLY A 263 3.67 12.76 -22.80
C GLY A 263 2.15 12.72 -22.73
N SER A 264 1.57 12.00 -23.65
CA SER A 264 0.15 11.63 -23.66
C SER A 264 0.01 10.15 -24.01
N SER A 265 -0.20 9.32 -23.00
CA SER A 265 -0.40 7.88 -23.21
C SER A 265 -1.65 7.61 -24.07
N TYR A 266 -2.69 8.42 -23.94
CA TYR A 266 -3.90 8.32 -24.75
C TYR A 266 -3.63 8.60 -26.23
N LYS A 267 -2.81 9.62 -26.52
CA LYS A 267 -2.39 9.97 -27.90
C LYS A 267 -1.17 9.19 -28.40
N ASN A 268 -0.69 8.21 -27.60
CA ASN A 268 0.46 7.35 -27.93
C ASN A 268 1.78 8.14 -28.12
N LYS A 269 2.00 9.21 -27.36
CA LYS A 269 3.17 10.09 -27.45
C LYS A 269 3.95 10.08 -26.14
N GLY A 270 5.25 9.85 -26.17
CA GLY A 270 6.15 9.96 -25.02
C GLY A 270 6.42 8.65 -24.25
N VAL A 271 5.78 7.53 -24.58
CA VAL A 271 5.91 6.27 -23.79
C VAL A 271 7.23 5.55 -24.12
N GLN A 272 7.71 5.56 -25.36
CA GLN A 272 8.97 4.92 -25.71
C GLN A 272 10.18 5.61 -25.03
N PRO A 273 10.33 6.95 -25.03
CA PRO A 273 11.36 7.62 -24.23
C PRO A 273 11.21 7.39 -22.72
N LEU A 274 9.99 7.26 -22.20
CA LEU A 274 9.77 6.86 -20.81
C LEU A 274 10.41 5.49 -20.53
N LEU A 275 10.23 4.50 -21.41
CA LEU A 275 10.86 3.18 -21.29
C LEU A 275 12.39 3.25 -21.36
N ASP A 276 12.93 4.08 -22.21
CA ASP A 276 14.37 4.33 -22.29
C ASP A 276 14.90 4.84 -20.95
N TYR A 277 14.24 5.83 -20.36
CA TYR A 277 14.64 6.40 -19.08
C TYR A 277 14.34 5.51 -17.87
N VAL A 278 13.33 4.64 -17.93
CA VAL A 278 13.16 3.55 -16.95
C VAL A 278 14.41 2.66 -16.95
N CYS A 279 14.91 2.27 -18.12
CA CYS A 279 16.13 1.47 -18.22
C CYS A 279 17.38 2.25 -17.76
N ALA A 280 17.43 3.57 -18.07
CA ALA A 280 18.57 4.42 -17.74
C ALA A 280 18.67 4.77 -16.25
N PHE A 281 17.59 5.19 -15.62
CA PHE A 281 17.63 5.84 -14.30
C PHE A 281 17.17 4.95 -13.14
N LEU A 282 16.19 4.07 -13.35
CA LEU A 282 15.69 3.24 -12.25
C LEU A 282 16.69 2.13 -11.87
N PRO A 283 16.77 1.78 -10.58
CA PRO A 283 17.71 0.76 -10.11
C PRO A 283 17.39 -0.63 -10.64
N SER A 284 18.42 -1.42 -10.74
CA SER A 284 18.33 -2.88 -10.86
C SER A 284 18.27 -3.52 -9.45
N PRO A 285 17.93 -4.81 -9.31
CA PRO A 285 17.96 -5.49 -8.02
C PRO A 285 19.32 -5.44 -7.31
N ILE A 286 20.43 -5.23 -8.04
CA ILE A 286 21.78 -5.11 -7.48
C ILE A 286 22.05 -3.70 -6.95
N ASP A 287 21.44 -2.68 -7.53
CA ASP A 287 21.58 -1.29 -7.08
C ASP A 287 20.73 -1.00 -5.84
N ALA A 288 19.67 -1.80 -5.63
CA ALA A 288 18.84 -1.69 -4.45
C ALA A 288 19.63 -2.07 -3.18
N VAL A 289 19.24 -1.51 -2.05
CA VAL A 289 19.81 -1.86 -0.75
C VAL A 289 19.63 -3.36 -0.51
N ASN A 290 20.66 -4.03 0.04
CA ASN A 290 20.55 -5.43 0.44
C ASN A 290 19.34 -5.61 1.34
N ILE A 291 18.62 -6.71 1.17
CA ILE A 291 17.46 -6.99 2.01
C ILE A 291 17.90 -7.38 3.42
N GLU A 292 17.39 -6.68 4.40
CA GLU A 292 17.57 -7.01 5.80
C GLU A 292 16.41 -7.88 6.31
N GLY A 293 16.70 -8.72 7.27
CA GLY A 293 15.71 -9.52 7.97
C GLY A 293 16.26 -9.96 9.31
N THR A 294 15.38 -10.48 10.16
CA THR A 294 15.74 -10.98 11.49
C THR A 294 15.79 -12.50 11.47
N ASN A 295 16.86 -13.07 11.99
CA ASN A 295 16.95 -14.50 12.20
C ASN A 295 16.00 -14.88 13.35
N PRO A 296 15.00 -15.76 13.14
CA PRO A 296 14.01 -16.09 14.17
C PRO A 296 14.55 -16.88 15.35
N ASP A 297 15.73 -17.51 15.20
CA ASP A 297 16.34 -18.33 16.24
C ASP A 297 17.32 -17.52 17.12
N THR A 298 18.03 -16.55 16.53
CA THR A 298 19.06 -15.74 17.23
C THR A 298 18.61 -14.31 17.52
N GLU A 299 17.53 -13.85 16.92
CA GLU A 299 17.02 -12.45 16.96
C GLU A 299 18.04 -11.41 16.41
N GLU A 300 19.06 -11.87 15.67
CA GLU A 300 20.03 -10.99 15.04
C GLU A 300 19.54 -10.53 13.67
N VAL A 301 19.90 -9.30 13.30
CA VAL A 301 19.63 -8.76 11.96
C VAL A 301 20.66 -9.32 10.99
N GLU A 302 20.20 -9.90 9.92
CA GLU A 302 21.01 -10.45 8.83
C GLU A 302 20.69 -9.78 7.51
N GLU A 303 21.70 -9.58 6.67
CA GLU A 303 21.54 -9.11 5.30
C GLU A 303 21.60 -10.26 4.30
N ARG A 304 20.86 -10.15 3.20
CA ARG A 304 20.95 -11.02 2.03
C ARG A 304 21.27 -10.21 0.78
N LYS A 305 22.23 -10.68 0.00
CA LYS A 305 22.58 -10.06 -1.30
C LYS A 305 21.76 -10.68 -2.43
N PRO A 306 21.47 -9.92 -3.48
CA PRO A 306 20.75 -10.44 -4.64
C PRO A 306 21.66 -11.34 -5.51
N SER A 307 21.96 -12.52 -5.02
CA SER A 307 22.79 -13.53 -5.68
C SER A 307 22.15 -14.91 -5.59
N GLU A 308 22.29 -15.70 -6.67
CA GLU A 308 21.83 -17.09 -6.70
C GLU A 308 22.60 -18.02 -5.75
N ASP A 309 23.84 -17.62 -5.37
CA ASP A 309 24.73 -18.39 -4.51
C ASP A 309 24.44 -18.19 -3.00
N GLU A 310 23.61 -17.21 -2.66
CA GLU A 310 23.15 -16.94 -1.30
C GLU A 310 22.05 -17.90 -0.87
N PRO A 311 21.83 -18.10 0.45
CA PRO A 311 20.65 -18.82 0.93
C PRO A 311 19.36 -18.19 0.43
N THR A 312 18.38 -19.02 0.08
CA THR A 312 17.12 -18.55 -0.48
C THR A 312 16.37 -17.68 0.53
N SER A 313 15.94 -16.51 0.09
CA SER A 313 14.95 -15.68 0.77
C SER A 313 13.99 -15.05 -0.24
N ALA A 314 12.69 -15.15 0.01
CA ALA A 314 11.65 -14.59 -0.81
C ALA A 314 10.50 -14.08 0.06
N LEU A 315 9.78 -13.08 -0.42
CA LEU A 315 8.62 -12.49 0.25
C LEU A 315 7.36 -12.79 -0.56
N ALA A 316 6.39 -13.46 0.04
CA ALA A 316 5.07 -13.64 -0.51
C ALA A 316 4.25 -12.35 -0.34
N PHE A 317 4.04 -11.59 -1.41
CA PHE A 317 3.41 -10.28 -1.31
C PHE A 317 1.95 -10.25 -1.76
N LYS A 318 1.50 -11.29 -2.48
CA LYS A 318 0.12 -11.38 -2.94
C LYS A 318 -0.32 -12.84 -3.05
N ILE A 319 -1.56 -13.09 -2.66
CA ILE A 319 -2.25 -14.37 -2.85
C ILE A 319 -3.47 -14.11 -3.72
N ALA A 320 -3.70 -14.96 -4.70
CA ALA A 320 -4.89 -14.95 -5.53
C ALA A 320 -5.48 -16.35 -5.61
N THR A 321 -6.78 -16.44 -5.74
CA THR A 321 -7.47 -17.73 -5.95
C THR A 321 -7.77 -17.91 -7.43
N ASP A 322 -7.11 -18.90 -8.04
CA ASP A 322 -7.41 -19.32 -9.40
C ASP A 322 -8.44 -20.45 -9.41
N PRO A 323 -9.48 -20.39 -10.27
CA PRO A 323 -10.53 -21.41 -10.32
C PRO A 323 -10.02 -22.81 -10.67
N TYR A 324 -8.90 -22.92 -11.42
CA TYR A 324 -8.35 -24.18 -11.92
C TYR A 324 -7.13 -24.68 -11.15
N MET A 325 -6.31 -23.75 -10.67
CA MET A 325 -5.05 -24.08 -9.99
C MET A 325 -5.11 -23.93 -8.46
N GLY A 326 -6.18 -23.34 -7.95
CA GLY A 326 -6.35 -23.07 -6.54
C GLY A 326 -5.57 -21.82 -6.09
N ARG A 327 -4.83 -21.94 -4.98
CA ARG A 327 -4.07 -20.83 -4.40
C ARG A 327 -2.82 -20.54 -5.22
N LEU A 328 -2.75 -19.35 -5.83
CA LEU A 328 -1.61 -18.82 -6.57
C LEU A 328 -0.92 -17.77 -5.69
N VAL A 329 0.34 -18.00 -5.34
CA VAL A 329 1.13 -17.13 -4.46
C VAL A 329 2.15 -16.39 -5.29
N PHE A 330 2.09 -15.06 -5.28
CA PHE A 330 3.09 -14.19 -5.90
C PHE A 330 4.17 -13.87 -4.88
N PHE A 331 5.41 -14.01 -5.30
CA PHE A 331 6.55 -13.72 -4.44
C PHE A 331 7.70 -13.08 -5.22
N ARG A 332 8.49 -12.29 -4.51
CA ARG A 332 9.78 -11.78 -4.98
C ARG A 332 10.90 -12.57 -4.32
N VAL A 333 11.85 -13.06 -5.11
CA VAL A 333 13.07 -13.69 -4.61
C VAL A 333 14.14 -12.61 -4.42
N TYR A 334 14.63 -12.45 -3.19
CA TYR A 334 15.68 -11.49 -2.87
C TYR A 334 17.07 -12.10 -2.93
N SER A 335 17.21 -13.36 -2.52
CA SER A 335 18.49 -14.12 -2.56
C SER A 335 18.23 -15.58 -2.88
N GLY A 336 19.26 -16.25 -3.38
CA GLY A 336 19.16 -17.65 -3.77
C GLY A 336 18.25 -17.87 -4.97
N LYS A 337 17.59 -19.01 -5.01
CA LYS A 337 16.63 -19.38 -6.04
C LYS A 337 15.54 -20.30 -5.50
N VAL A 338 14.36 -20.14 -6.04
CA VAL A 338 13.20 -21.00 -5.78
C VAL A 338 13.01 -21.93 -6.97
N GLN A 339 12.93 -23.25 -6.74
CA GLN A 339 12.81 -24.26 -7.78
C GLN A 339 11.44 -24.96 -7.76
N ALA A 340 10.90 -25.27 -8.92
CA ALA A 340 9.69 -26.09 -9.04
C ALA A 340 9.93 -27.52 -8.47
N GLY A 341 8.96 -28.04 -7.74
CA GLY A 341 9.06 -29.34 -7.08
C GLY A 341 9.85 -29.35 -5.77
N SER A 342 10.45 -28.22 -5.35
CA SER A 342 11.21 -28.11 -4.11
C SER A 342 10.37 -27.73 -2.90
N TYR A 343 11.03 -27.60 -1.76
CA TYR A 343 10.46 -27.10 -0.52
C TYR A 343 11.15 -25.81 -0.09
N VAL A 344 10.39 -24.91 0.51
CA VAL A 344 10.87 -23.73 1.21
C VAL A 344 10.35 -23.75 2.64
N TYR A 345 11.06 -23.08 3.54
CA TYR A 345 10.66 -22.97 4.94
C TYR A 345 9.90 -21.66 5.17
N ASN A 346 8.80 -21.73 5.90
CA ASN A 346 8.02 -20.58 6.34
C ASN A 346 8.24 -20.38 7.85
N PRO A 347 9.03 -19.38 8.27
CA PRO A 347 9.32 -19.13 9.69
C PRO A 347 8.07 -18.85 10.54
N ARG A 348 7.05 -18.16 9.99
CA ARG A 348 5.80 -17.88 10.71
C ARG A 348 5.09 -19.16 11.15
N SER A 349 4.95 -20.11 10.25
CA SER A 349 4.24 -21.37 10.53
C SER A 349 5.14 -22.45 11.11
N GLY A 350 6.47 -22.28 11.05
CA GLY A 350 7.46 -23.29 11.43
C GLY A 350 7.43 -24.53 10.55
N LYS A 351 6.93 -24.44 9.32
CA LYS A 351 6.70 -25.58 8.42
C LYS A 351 7.38 -25.41 7.08
N LYS A 352 7.62 -26.56 6.43
CA LYS A 352 8.05 -26.58 5.03
C LYS A 352 6.84 -26.52 4.11
N GLU A 353 6.89 -25.60 3.18
CA GLU A 353 5.91 -25.43 2.13
C GLU A 353 6.42 -26.06 0.83
N ARG A 354 5.59 -26.83 0.15
CA ARG A 354 5.95 -27.45 -1.12
C ARG A 354 5.53 -26.56 -2.29
N ILE A 355 6.48 -26.30 -3.19
CA ILE A 355 6.22 -25.59 -4.43
C ILE A 355 6.03 -26.61 -5.53
N SER A 356 4.80 -26.81 -6.00
CA SER A 356 4.51 -27.82 -7.02
C SER A 356 4.92 -27.33 -8.41
N ARG A 357 4.56 -26.10 -8.77
CA ARG A 357 4.86 -25.45 -10.06
C ARG A 357 5.17 -23.98 -9.83
N LEU A 358 5.98 -23.44 -10.74
CA LEU A 358 6.35 -22.03 -10.79
C LEU A 358 5.92 -21.42 -12.12
N PHE A 359 5.59 -20.13 -12.08
CA PHE A 359 5.15 -19.40 -13.23
C PHE A 359 5.78 -18.00 -13.27
N GLN A 360 6.09 -17.54 -14.46
CA GLN A 360 6.23 -16.13 -14.77
C GLN A 360 4.88 -15.63 -15.26
N MET A 361 4.44 -14.52 -14.73
CA MET A 361 3.13 -13.97 -15.08
C MET A 361 3.22 -13.05 -16.30
N ASN A 362 2.22 -13.15 -17.15
CA ASN A 362 2.02 -12.25 -18.27
C ASN A 362 0.55 -11.83 -18.27
N SER A 363 0.23 -10.87 -17.38
CA SER A 363 -1.13 -10.50 -17.01
C SER A 363 -1.89 -11.73 -16.46
N ASN A 364 -2.86 -12.25 -17.20
CA ASN A 364 -3.66 -13.42 -16.81
C ASN A 364 -3.15 -14.76 -17.38
N LYS A 365 -1.97 -14.76 -18.03
CA LYS A 365 -1.36 -15.98 -18.59
C LYS A 365 -0.16 -16.41 -17.75
N GLU A 366 -0.14 -17.69 -17.40
CA GLU A 366 0.95 -18.29 -16.67
C GLU A 366 1.93 -18.97 -17.62
N ILE A 367 3.19 -18.58 -17.55
CA ILE A 367 4.27 -19.23 -18.31
C ILE A 367 5.04 -20.12 -17.34
N PRO A 368 5.02 -21.45 -17.51
CA PRO A 368 5.73 -22.37 -16.59
C PRO A 368 7.23 -22.09 -16.54
N MET A 369 7.79 -22.10 -15.33
CA MET A 369 9.21 -21.90 -15.07
C MET A 369 9.78 -23.07 -14.25
N GLU A 370 11.05 -23.39 -14.45
CA GLU A 370 11.76 -24.36 -13.65
C GLU A 370 12.30 -23.75 -12.35
N SER A 371 12.75 -22.49 -12.42
CA SER A 371 13.20 -21.70 -11.27
C SER A 371 12.83 -20.23 -11.39
N ILE A 372 12.74 -19.56 -10.26
CA ILE A 372 12.72 -18.10 -10.12
C ILE A 372 13.97 -17.73 -9.32
N ASP A 373 14.83 -16.91 -9.89
CA ASP A 373 16.13 -16.61 -9.33
C ASP A 373 16.12 -15.25 -8.58
N ALA A 374 17.16 -15.01 -7.77
CA ALA A 374 17.32 -13.75 -7.03
C ALA A 374 17.09 -12.53 -7.90
N GLY A 375 16.40 -11.52 -7.37
CA GLY A 375 16.03 -10.29 -8.07
C GLY A 375 14.81 -10.39 -8.97
N ASP A 376 14.16 -11.55 -9.08
CA ASP A 376 13.01 -11.76 -9.95
C ASP A 376 11.70 -11.91 -9.17
N ILE A 377 10.58 -11.71 -9.88
CA ILE A 377 9.23 -11.85 -9.38
C ILE A 377 8.57 -13.01 -10.13
N GLY A 378 7.93 -13.89 -9.37
CA GLY A 378 7.20 -15.01 -9.93
C GLY A 378 5.98 -15.40 -9.11
N ALA A 379 5.31 -16.44 -9.57
CA ALA A 379 4.18 -17.02 -8.87
C ALA A 379 4.35 -18.53 -8.72
N GLY A 380 3.76 -19.10 -7.69
CA GLY A 380 3.82 -20.53 -7.43
C GLY A 380 2.53 -21.11 -6.86
N VAL A 381 2.34 -22.40 -7.06
CA VAL A 381 1.21 -23.18 -6.49
C VAL A 381 1.73 -24.37 -5.70
N GLY A 382 0.88 -24.84 -4.79
CA GLY A 382 1.16 -26.00 -3.93
C GLY A 382 1.32 -25.68 -2.46
N PHE A 383 1.38 -24.41 -2.10
CA PHE A 383 1.44 -23.94 -0.72
C PHE A 383 0.16 -24.30 0.06
N LYS A 384 0.33 -24.68 1.33
CA LYS A 384 -0.78 -25.07 2.21
C LYS A 384 -1.16 -24.02 3.25
N ASP A 385 -0.14 -23.45 3.90
CA ASP A 385 -0.31 -22.51 5.01
C ASP A 385 0.59 -21.28 4.78
N ILE A 386 0.15 -20.41 3.87
CA ILE A 386 0.86 -19.19 3.51
C ILE A 386 -0.08 -18.00 3.55
N HIS A 387 0.42 -16.89 4.07
CA HIS A 387 -0.27 -15.60 4.12
C HIS A 387 0.52 -14.53 3.37
N THR A 388 -0.16 -13.48 2.98
CA THR A 388 0.49 -12.28 2.45
C THR A 388 1.41 -11.69 3.51
N GLY A 389 2.67 -11.42 3.14
CA GLY A 389 3.72 -10.97 4.07
C GLY A 389 4.62 -12.08 4.61
N ASP A 390 4.30 -13.34 4.35
CA ASP A 390 5.15 -14.45 4.81
C ASP A 390 6.48 -14.47 4.06
N THR A 391 7.55 -14.79 4.81
CA THR A 391 8.85 -15.08 4.24
C THR A 391 8.95 -16.55 3.86
N LEU A 392 9.54 -16.81 2.72
CA LEU A 392 9.91 -18.14 2.24
C LEU A 392 11.44 -18.21 2.17
N CYS A 393 12.07 -19.08 2.97
CA CYS A 393 13.52 -19.10 3.07
C CYS A 393 14.10 -20.52 3.10
N ASP A 394 15.44 -20.61 3.16
CA ASP A 394 16.17 -21.83 3.43
C ASP A 394 16.01 -22.22 4.92
N GLU A 395 15.69 -23.48 5.21
CA GLU A 395 15.51 -23.98 6.58
C GLU A 395 16.79 -23.90 7.42
N ASN A 396 17.96 -24.07 6.79
CA ASN A 396 19.25 -24.05 7.51
C ASN A 396 19.76 -22.62 7.76
N HIS A 397 19.18 -21.63 7.07
CA HIS A 397 19.50 -20.22 7.18
C HIS A 397 18.20 -19.41 7.29
N PRO A 398 17.42 -19.63 8.37
CA PRO A 398 16.11 -19.00 8.50
C PRO A 398 16.25 -17.49 8.66
N ILE A 399 15.37 -16.76 7.98
CA ILE A 399 15.30 -15.32 8.08
C ILE A 399 13.83 -14.91 7.98
N VAL A 400 13.44 -13.90 8.73
CA VAL A 400 12.14 -13.23 8.60
C VAL A 400 12.41 -11.86 8.01
N LEU A 401 11.99 -11.65 6.78
CA LEU A 401 12.02 -10.34 6.15
C LEU A 401 10.98 -9.44 6.84
N GLU A 402 11.22 -8.14 6.84
CA GLU A 402 10.30 -7.19 7.47
C GLU A 402 8.85 -7.44 7.06
N SER A 403 7.98 -7.62 8.04
CA SER A 403 6.56 -7.88 7.81
C SER A 403 5.85 -6.61 7.35
N MET A 404 4.97 -6.74 6.37
CA MET A 404 4.08 -5.66 5.97
C MET A 404 3.04 -5.42 7.07
N THR A 405 2.88 -4.17 7.50
CA THR A 405 1.82 -3.77 8.41
C THR A 405 0.64 -3.21 7.61
N PHE A 406 -0.54 -3.73 7.85
CA PHE A 406 -1.76 -3.28 7.18
C PHE A 406 -2.67 -2.55 8.16
N PRO A 407 -3.38 -1.51 7.70
CA PRO A 407 -4.34 -0.82 8.55
C PRO A 407 -5.54 -1.72 8.89
N ASP A 408 -6.09 -1.52 10.07
CA ASP A 408 -7.31 -2.22 10.49
C ASP A 408 -8.52 -1.76 9.66
N PRO A 409 -9.47 -2.67 9.36
CA PRO A 409 -10.72 -2.32 8.70
C PRO A 409 -11.52 -1.30 9.50
N VAL A 410 -12.06 -0.29 8.83
CA VAL A 410 -12.79 0.83 9.48
C VAL A 410 -14.30 0.76 9.36
N ILE A 411 -14.83 -0.01 8.40
CA ILE A 411 -16.27 -0.17 8.16
C ILE A 411 -16.65 -1.64 8.15
N GLY A 412 -17.82 -1.97 8.67
CA GLY A 412 -18.36 -3.32 8.66
C GLY A 412 -19.81 -3.37 8.19
N ILE A 413 -20.19 -4.44 7.51
CA ILE A 413 -21.58 -4.74 7.14
C ILE A 413 -21.93 -6.18 7.48
N ALA A 414 -23.17 -6.39 7.92
CA ALA A 414 -23.70 -7.73 8.10
C ALA A 414 -24.08 -8.32 6.72
N VAL A 415 -23.71 -9.57 6.49
CA VAL A 415 -24.07 -10.31 5.29
C VAL A 415 -24.80 -11.60 5.64
N GLU A 416 -25.90 -11.87 4.96
CA GLU A 416 -26.71 -13.07 5.14
C GLU A 416 -26.95 -13.74 3.79
N PRO A 417 -26.72 -15.07 3.67
CA PRO A 417 -27.00 -15.75 2.42
C PRO A 417 -28.52 -15.75 2.15
N LYS A 418 -28.90 -15.58 0.89
CA LYS A 418 -30.34 -15.61 0.51
C LYS A 418 -30.97 -16.99 0.59
N SER A 419 -30.18 -18.03 0.57
CA SER A 419 -30.64 -19.43 0.66
C SER A 419 -29.82 -20.26 1.63
N GLN A 420 -30.42 -21.29 2.23
CA GLN A 420 -29.72 -22.23 3.10
C GLN A 420 -28.59 -22.99 2.38
N ALA A 421 -28.76 -23.23 1.07
CA ALA A 421 -27.73 -23.89 0.24
C ALA A 421 -26.46 -23.03 0.01
N ASP A 422 -26.56 -21.74 0.25
CA ASP A 422 -25.45 -20.81 0.05
C ASP A 422 -24.66 -20.53 1.33
N VAL A 423 -25.09 -21.04 2.48
CA VAL A 423 -24.40 -20.82 3.79
C VAL A 423 -22.95 -21.33 3.74
N ASP A 424 -22.77 -22.60 3.30
CA ASP A 424 -21.43 -23.19 3.22
C ASP A 424 -20.56 -22.51 2.16
N LYS A 425 -21.15 -22.15 1.03
CA LYS A 425 -20.45 -21.43 -0.04
C LYS A 425 -20.03 -20.02 0.39
N LEU A 426 -20.89 -19.32 1.15
CA LEU A 426 -20.57 -18.01 1.72
C LEU A 426 -19.36 -18.11 2.64
N GLY A 427 -19.35 -19.07 3.55
CA GLY A 427 -18.23 -19.30 4.45
C GLY A 427 -16.92 -19.58 3.70
N ILE A 428 -16.96 -20.46 2.70
CA ILE A 428 -15.80 -20.79 1.87
C ILE A 428 -15.32 -19.56 1.06
N GLY A 429 -16.26 -18.83 0.45
CA GLY A 429 -15.96 -17.64 -0.33
C GLY A 429 -15.32 -16.54 0.53
N LEU A 430 -15.91 -16.25 1.68
CA LEU A 430 -15.38 -15.25 2.61
C LEU A 430 -14.01 -15.62 3.15
N ALA A 431 -13.77 -16.89 3.51
CA ALA A 431 -12.47 -17.36 3.98
C ALA A 431 -11.38 -17.16 2.91
N LYS A 432 -11.67 -17.50 1.65
CA LYS A 432 -10.72 -17.30 0.54
C LYS A 432 -10.43 -15.83 0.27
N LEU A 433 -11.45 -14.97 0.29
CA LEU A 433 -11.27 -13.53 0.11
C LEU A 433 -10.45 -12.90 1.26
N ALA A 434 -10.64 -13.37 2.49
CA ALA A 434 -9.85 -12.94 3.65
C ALA A 434 -8.38 -13.43 3.59
N GLU A 435 -8.11 -14.55 2.94
CA GLU A 435 -6.73 -14.99 2.67
C GLU A 435 -6.02 -14.12 1.62
N GLU A 436 -6.78 -13.60 0.65
CA GLU A 436 -6.24 -12.73 -0.41
C GLU A 436 -5.97 -11.31 0.08
N ASP A 437 -6.84 -10.78 0.94
CA ASP A 437 -6.80 -9.39 1.39
C ASP A 437 -6.70 -9.28 2.92
N PRO A 438 -5.52 -8.90 3.46
CA PRO A 438 -5.31 -8.77 4.90
C PRO A 438 -6.09 -7.61 5.55
N THR A 439 -6.61 -6.65 4.76
CA THR A 439 -7.48 -5.56 5.25
C THR A 439 -8.96 -5.92 5.24
N PHE A 440 -9.28 -7.12 4.77
CA PHE A 440 -10.63 -7.68 4.80
C PHE A 440 -10.75 -8.71 5.92
N THR A 441 -11.68 -8.50 6.85
CA THR A 441 -11.91 -9.42 7.97
C THR A 441 -13.34 -9.92 8.02
N VAL A 442 -13.49 -11.13 8.53
CA VAL A 442 -14.78 -11.80 8.68
C VAL A 442 -14.94 -12.23 10.14
N ARG A 443 -16.03 -11.84 10.76
CA ARG A 443 -16.37 -12.27 12.13
C ARG A 443 -17.84 -12.67 12.20
N THR A 444 -18.14 -13.59 13.11
CA THR A 444 -19.52 -13.88 13.48
C THR A 444 -19.83 -13.11 14.76
N ASP A 445 -20.90 -12.32 14.74
CA ASP A 445 -21.39 -11.65 15.93
C ASP A 445 -22.02 -12.67 16.88
N GLU A 446 -21.49 -12.78 18.10
CA GLU A 446 -21.92 -13.76 19.07
C GLU A 446 -23.35 -13.55 19.59
N GLN A 447 -23.84 -12.30 19.53
CA GLN A 447 -25.17 -11.95 20.03
C GLN A 447 -26.26 -12.14 18.96
N SER A 448 -26.01 -11.67 17.76
CA SER A 448 -26.98 -11.76 16.65
C SER A 448 -26.82 -13.02 15.79
N GLY A 449 -25.66 -13.68 15.88
CA GLY A 449 -25.30 -14.81 14.99
C GLY A 449 -25.03 -14.39 13.55
N GLN A 450 -25.00 -13.10 13.26
CA GLN A 450 -24.78 -12.56 11.91
C GLN A 450 -23.30 -12.64 11.51
N THR A 451 -23.04 -12.89 10.26
CA THR A 451 -21.70 -12.76 9.68
C THR A 451 -21.44 -11.29 9.32
N ILE A 452 -20.44 -10.68 9.97
CA ILE A 452 -20.01 -9.32 9.70
C ILE A 452 -18.72 -9.38 8.89
N ILE A 453 -18.71 -8.69 7.74
CA ILE A 453 -17.53 -8.45 6.94
C ILE A 453 -17.06 -7.01 7.14
N SER A 454 -15.76 -6.80 7.29
CA SER A 454 -15.19 -5.47 7.53
C SER A 454 -14.07 -5.19 6.53
N GLY A 455 -13.94 -3.92 6.11
CA GLY A 455 -12.98 -3.46 5.10
C GLY A 455 -12.63 -1.98 5.25
N MET A 456 -11.87 -1.45 4.29
CA MET A 456 -11.32 -0.09 4.33
C MET A 456 -12.32 0.99 3.87
N GLY A 457 -13.39 0.62 3.17
CA GLY A 457 -14.38 1.57 2.67
C GLY A 457 -15.60 0.87 2.05
N GLU A 458 -16.62 1.67 1.69
CA GLU A 458 -17.83 1.14 1.07
C GLU A 458 -17.55 0.45 -0.27
N LEU A 459 -16.70 1.07 -1.12
CA LEU A 459 -16.31 0.51 -2.40
C LEU A 459 -15.60 -0.83 -2.24
N HIS A 460 -14.71 -0.95 -1.24
CA HIS A 460 -14.01 -2.20 -0.94
C HIS A 460 -15.01 -3.33 -0.64
N LEU A 461 -15.97 -3.09 0.26
CA LEU A 461 -16.97 -4.09 0.63
C LEU A 461 -17.93 -4.41 -0.53
N ASP A 462 -18.31 -3.43 -1.33
CA ASP A 462 -19.13 -3.64 -2.55
C ASP A 462 -18.45 -4.59 -3.54
N ILE A 463 -17.13 -4.43 -3.72
CA ILE A 463 -16.34 -5.30 -4.60
C ILE A 463 -16.27 -6.72 -4.05
N ILE A 464 -16.05 -6.88 -2.74
CA ILE A 464 -16.06 -8.19 -2.08
C ILE A 464 -17.39 -8.91 -2.30
N ILE A 465 -18.50 -8.20 -2.13
CA ILE A 465 -19.84 -8.78 -2.31
C ILE A 465 -20.09 -9.15 -3.78
N ASP A 466 -19.68 -8.31 -4.70
CA ASP A 466 -19.81 -8.60 -6.13
C ASP A 466 -18.93 -9.80 -6.54
N ARG A 467 -17.73 -9.94 -5.94
CA ARG A 467 -16.87 -11.12 -6.11
C ARG A 467 -17.54 -12.39 -5.57
N LEU A 468 -18.18 -12.34 -4.39
CA LEU A 468 -18.95 -13.47 -3.86
C LEU A 468 -20.02 -13.93 -4.85
N LYS A 469 -20.74 -12.98 -5.46
CA LYS A 469 -21.77 -13.29 -6.45
C LYS A 469 -21.20 -13.86 -7.74
N ARG A 470 -20.15 -13.26 -8.30
CA ARG A 470 -19.60 -13.65 -9.63
C ARG A 470 -18.73 -14.90 -9.56
N GLU A 471 -17.82 -14.96 -8.60
CA GLU A 471 -16.81 -16.03 -8.50
C GLU A 471 -17.35 -17.25 -7.74
N PHE A 472 -18.04 -17.03 -6.61
CA PHE A 472 -18.52 -18.10 -5.74
C PHE A 472 -19.99 -18.46 -5.95
N LYS A 473 -20.71 -17.70 -6.81
CA LYS A 473 -22.13 -17.91 -7.10
C LYS A 473 -23.00 -17.86 -5.83
N VAL A 474 -22.70 -16.94 -4.93
CA VAL A 474 -23.42 -16.70 -3.68
C VAL A 474 -24.11 -15.36 -3.74
N GLU A 475 -25.40 -15.34 -3.53
CA GLU A 475 -26.16 -14.11 -3.32
C GLU A 475 -26.40 -13.88 -1.83
N CYS A 476 -26.11 -12.69 -1.33
CA CYS A 476 -26.34 -12.31 0.06
C CYS A 476 -27.16 -11.02 0.19
N ASN A 477 -27.91 -10.91 1.28
CA ASN A 477 -28.50 -9.68 1.74
C ASN A 477 -27.45 -8.90 2.53
N GLN A 478 -27.49 -7.56 2.40
CA GLN A 478 -26.57 -6.67 3.07
C GLN A 478 -27.31 -5.88 4.15
N GLY A 479 -26.72 -5.80 5.34
CA GLY A 479 -27.14 -4.90 6.39
C GLY A 479 -26.69 -3.47 6.12
N LYS A 480 -27.05 -2.54 7.03
CA LYS A 480 -26.54 -1.16 6.97
C LYS A 480 -25.06 -1.16 7.39
N PRO A 481 -24.22 -0.30 6.78
CA PRO A 481 -22.86 -0.10 7.21
C PRO A 481 -22.78 0.31 8.69
N GLN A 482 -21.83 -0.28 9.41
CA GLN A 482 -21.55 0.02 10.80
C GLN A 482 -20.09 0.45 10.95
N VAL A 483 -19.85 1.42 11.82
CA VAL A 483 -18.52 1.91 12.12
C VAL A 483 -17.82 0.92 13.07
N ASN A 484 -16.60 0.59 12.78
CA ASN A 484 -15.75 -0.18 13.69
C ASN A 484 -15.12 0.77 14.72
N TYR A 485 -15.78 0.88 15.86
CA TYR A 485 -15.26 1.64 16.99
C TYR A 485 -14.10 0.87 17.66
N LYS A 486 -13.27 1.61 18.37
CA LYS A 486 -12.24 1.08 19.29
C LYS A 486 -12.46 1.64 20.69
N GLU A 487 -11.79 1.08 21.67
CA GLU A 487 -11.73 1.62 23.02
C GLU A 487 -10.31 2.07 23.35
N ALA A 488 -10.17 3.05 24.23
CA ALA A 488 -8.89 3.47 24.78
C ALA A 488 -9.07 3.84 26.25
N ILE A 489 -7.96 3.88 26.99
CA ILE A 489 -7.95 4.35 28.38
C ILE A 489 -7.15 5.64 28.47
N THR A 490 -7.55 6.53 29.40
CA THR A 490 -6.94 7.86 29.51
C THR A 490 -6.13 8.04 30.81
N LYS A 491 -6.18 7.10 31.74
CA LYS A 491 -5.48 7.15 33.03
C LYS A 491 -4.68 5.88 33.27
N THR A 492 -3.58 6.02 33.98
CA THR A 492 -2.80 4.88 34.45
C THR A 492 -3.33 4.40 35.81
N VAL A 493 -3.51 3.11 35.95
CA VAL A 493 -3.97 2.44 37.16
C VAL A 493 -2.93 1.42 37.61
N ASN A 494 -2.53 1.48 38.88
CA ASN A 494 -1.73 0.46 39.53
C ASN A 494 -2.69 -0.55 40.18
N LEU A 495 -2.49 -1.82 39.90
CA LEU A 495 -3.28 -2.88 40.55
C LEU A 495 -2.45 -4.12 40.81
N ARG A 496 -2.91 -4.86 41.81
CA ARG A 496 -2.50 -6.24 42.08
C ARG A 496 -3.65 -7.17 41.79
N GLU A 497 -3.42 -8.20 40.97
CA GLU A 497 -4.38 -9.22 40.64
C GLU A 497 -3.89 -10.59 41.07
N VAL A 498 -4.72 -11.30 41.84
CA VAL A 498 -4.40 -12.62 42.36
C VAL A 498 -5.41 -13.62 41.82
N TYR A 499 -4.99 -14.47 40.92
CA TYR A 499 -5.79 -15.60 40.47
C TYR A 499 -5.51 -16.82 41.33
N LYS A 500 -6.53 -17.28 42.05
CA LYS A 500 -6.47 -18.48 42.90
C LYS A 500 -7.69 -19.33 42.67
N LYS A 501 -7.48 -20.57 42.26
CA LYS A 501 -8.57 -21.57 42.16
C LYS A 501 -8.10 -22.89 42.72
N GLN A 502 -8.89 -23.45 43.65
CA GLN A 502 -8.61 -24.73 44.30
C GLN A 502 -9.83 -25.62 44.17
N SER A 503 -9.70 -26.74 43.48
CA SER A 503 -10.78 -27.71 43.27
C SER A 503 -10.18 -29.13 43.39
N GLY A 504 -10.05 -29.63 44.61
CA GLY A 504 -9.73 -31.02 44.92
C GLY A 504 -8.55 -31.61 44.14
N GLY A 505 -7.31 -31.22 44.45
CA GLY A 505 -6.09 -31.65 43.76
C GLY A 505 -5.11 -30.49 43.53
N ARG A 506 -4.35 -30.51 42.44
CA ARG A 506 -3.43 -29.42 42.07
C ARG A 506 -4.22 -28.12 41.83
N GLY A 507 -3.91 -27.08 42.61
CA GLY A 507 -4.55 -25.77 42.50
C GLY A 507 -4.05 -24.97 41.27
N LYS A 508 -4.58 -23.74 41.12
CA LYS A 508 -4.12 -22.74 40.18
C LYS A 508 -3.81 -21.47 40.96
N PHE A 509 -2.63 -20.90 40.72
CA PHE A 509 -2.19 -19.68 41.39
C PHE A 509 -1.37 -18.80 40.48
N ALA A 510 -1.68 -17.52 40.42
CA ALA A 510 -0.84 -16.47 39.83
C ALA A 510 -1.12 -15.15 40.55
N ASP A 511 -0.09 -14.36 40.80
CA ASP A 511 -0.18 -13.07 41.44
C ASP A 511 0.71 -12.09 40.64
N ILE A 512 0.12 -11.02 40.13
CA ILE A 512 0.79 -10.01 39.31
C ILE A 512 0.47 -8.62 39.85
N ILE A 513 1.48 -7.75 39.83
CA ILE A 513 1.36 -6.33 40.17
C ILE A 513 1.79 -5.57 38.93
N CYS A 514 0.91 -4.77 38.38
CA CYS A 514 1.20 -4.02 37.16
C CYS A 514 0.60 -2.62 37.14
N ASN A 515 1.22 -1.75 36.35
CA ASN A 515 0.64 -0.50 35.90
C ASN A 515 0.02 -0.71 34.54
N VAL A 516 -1.23 -0.29 34.39
CA VAL A 516 -1.97 -0.35 33.12
C VAL A 516 -2.41 1.07 32.77
N GLY A 517 -2.02 1.57 31.63
CA GLY A 517 -2.27 2.96 31.20
C GLY A 517 -2.14 3.19 29.70
N PRO A 518 -2.29 4.44 29.26
CA PRO A 518 -2.03 4.80 27.86
C PRO A 518 -0.57 4.52 27.49
N VAL A 519 -0.33 4.26 26.20
CA VAL A 519 1.04 4.12 25.64
C VAL A 519 1.81 5.44 25.73
N ASP A 520 3.12 5.33 25.64
CA ASP A 520 3.99 6.51 25.58
C ASP A 520 3.81 7.24 24.23
N ASP A 521 4.03 8.56 24.22
CA ASP A 521 3.80 9.42 23.04
C ASP A 521 4.68 9.05 21.82
N ASP A 522 5.81 8.40 22.08
CA ASP A 522 6.76 7.91 21.06
C ASP A 522 6.45 6.50 20.55
N PHE A 523 5.53 5.77 21.20
CA PHE A 523 5.12 4.45 20.77
C PHE A 523 4.11 4.53 19.62
N LYS A 524 4.57 4.27 18.39
CA LYS A 524 3.77 4.39 17.16
C LYS A 524 3.25 3.07 16.58
N GLU A 525 3.68 1.94 17.15
CA GLU A 525 3.38 0.60 16.61
C GLU A 525 1.93 0.17 16.82
N GLY A 526 1.20 0.82 17.75
CA GLY A 526 -0.14 0.39 18.14
C GLY A 526 -0.15 -0.91 18.96
N GLY A 527 -1.29 -1.26 19.53
CA GLY A 527 -1.43 -2.50 20.32
C GLY A 527 -0.80 -2.43 21.71
N LEU A 528 -0.15 -3.52 22.15
CA LEU A 528 0.37 -3.64 23.51
C LEU A 528 1.83 -3.21 23.63
N GLN A 529 2.07 -2.13 24.37
CA GLN A 529 3.40 -1.76 24.87
C GLN A 529 3.66 -2.48 26.20
N PHE A 530 4.39 -3.60 26.17
CA PHE A 530 4.68 -4.40 27.36
C PHE A 530 6.08 -4.10 27.90
N VAL A 531 6.15 -3.72 29.18
CA VAL A 531 7.42 -3.42 29.88
C VAL A 531 7.54 -4.34 31.08
N ASN A 532 8.66 -5.05 31.16
CA ASN A 532 8.96 -5.94 32.27
C ASN A 532 9.96 -5.30 33.24
N GLU A 533 9.52 -4.97 34.45
CA GLU A 533 10.35 -4.41 35.54
C GLU A 533 10.51 -5.37 36.71
N VAL A 534 10.10 -6.64 36.61
CA VAL A 534 10.18 -7.63 37.69
C VAL A 534 11.64 -7.84 38.10
N LYS A 535 11.92 -7.67 39.38
CA LYS A 535 13.23 -7.89 39.98
C LYS A 535 13.24 -9.11 40.90
N GLY A 536 14.40 -9.76 41.04
CA GLY A 536 14.61 -10.83 42.01
C GLY A 536 13.99 -12.20 41.67
N GLY A 537 13.41 -12.37 40.48
CA GLY A 537 12.83 -13.66 40.07
C GLY A 537 11.52 -14.03 40.76
N ASN A 538 10.80 -13.05 41.29
CA ASN A 538 9.50 -13.24 41.95
C ASN A 538 8.43 -13.86 41.05
N ILE A 539 8.53 -13.56 39.75
CA ILE A 539 7.84 -14.28 38.68
C ILE A 539 8.90 -14.94 37.80
N PRO A 540 8.87 -16.28 37.65
CA PRO A 540 9.76 -17.00 36.74
C PRO A 540 9.69 -16.45 35.30
N LYS A 541 10.84 -16.34 34.65
CA LYS A 541 10.93 -15.79 33.28
C LYS A 541 10.00 -16.49 32.28
N GLU A 542 9.76 -17.79 32.46
CA GLU A 542 8.87 -18.61 31.63
C GLU A 542 7.39 -18.20 31.69
N PHE A 543 6.96 -17.47 32.74
CA PHE A 543 5.56 -17.01 32.88
C PHE A 543 5.34 -15.59 32.39
N ILE A 544 6.38 -14.79 32.18
CA ILE A 544 6.29 -13.39 31.69
C ILE A 544 5.63 -13.32 30.30
N PRO A 545 6.00 -14.16 29.32
CA PRO A 545 5.31 -14.18 28.02
C PRO A 545 3.82 -14.53 28.14
N SER A 546 3.43 -15.33 29.14
CA SER A 546 2.02 -15.68 29.37
C SER A 546 1.22 -14.50 29.92
N VAL A 547 1.84 -13.62 30.71
CA VAL A 547 1.22 -12.36 31.15
C VAL A 547 0.99 -11.46 29.96
N GLN A 548 2.01 -11.25 29.11
CA GLN A 548 1.89 -10.45 27.89
C GLN A 548 0.77 -10.99 27.00
N LYS A 549 0.78 -12.27 26.68
CA LYS A 549 -0.25 -12.94 25.87
C LYS A 549 -1.65 -12.78 26.45
N GLY A 550 -1.78 -12.81 27.79
CA GLY A 550 -3.06 -12.60 28.48
C GLY A 550 -3.62 -11.20 28.24
N PHE A 551 -2.78 -10.16 28.28
CA PHE A 551 -3.17 -8.79 27.94
C PHE A 551 -3.52 -8.66 26.44
N GLU A 552 -2.73 -9.20 25.53
CA GLU A 552 -3.00 -9.19 24.08
C GLU A 552 -4.35 -9.86 23.76
N THR A 553 -4.64 -10.97 24.42
CA THR A 553 -5.92 -11.68 24.25
C THR A 553 -7.08 -10.84 24.78
N ALA A 554 -6.89 -10.19 25.94
CA ALA A 554 -7.94 -9.39 26.57
C ALA A 554 -8.25 -8.11 25.80
N MET A 555 -7.25 -7.49 25.14
CA MET A 555 -7.41 -6.27 24.35
C MET A 555 -8.36 -6.43 23.15
N LYS A 556 -8.64 -7.65 22.72
CA LYS A 556 -9.60 -7.90 21.64
C LYS A 556 -11.03 -7.53 22.03
N ASN A 557 -11.31 -7.44 23.33
CA ASN A 557 -12.61 -7.07 23.87
C ASN A 557 -12.46 -5.95 24.91
N GLY A 558 -12.97 -4.78 24.60
CA GLY A 558 -12.98 -3.63 25.50
C GLY A 558 -13.99 -3.76 26.63
N VAL A 559 -13.96 -2.79 27.54
CA VAL A 559 -14.76 -2.82 28.78
C VAL A 559 -16.04 -1.98 28.71
N LEU A 560 -16.21 -1.12 27.69
CA LEU A 560 -17.38 -0.29 27.47
C LEU A 560 -18.41 -0.99 26.57
N GLY A 561 -18.05 -1.21 25.32
CA GLY A 561 -18.91 -1.77 24.29
C GLY A 561 -18.46 -3.12 23.75
N GLY A 562 -17.34 -3.64 24.26
CA GLY A 562 -16.69 -4.84 23.74
C GLY A 562 -15.90 -4.61 22.45
N TYR A 563 -15.63 -3.35 22.11
CA TYR A 563 -14.79 -3.02 20.97
C TYR A 563 -13.30 -3.25 21.29
N PRO A 564 -12.47 -3.57 20.29
CA PRO A 564 -11.05 -3.76 20.54
C PRO A 564 -10.40 -2.54 21.18
N MET A 565 -9.46 -2.77 22.12
CA MET A 565 -8.61 -1.71 22.67
C MET A 565 -7.60 -1.28 21.61
N ASP A 566 -7.50 0.03 21.34
CA ASP A 566 -6.61 0.57 20.31
C ASP A 566 -5.14 0.38 20.68
N SER A 567 -4.77 0.84 21.89
CA SER A 567 -3.42 0.70 22.42
C SER A 567 -3.41 0.67 23.94
N LEU A 568 -2.42 0.01 24.53
CA LEU A 568 -2.32 -0.20 25.97
C LEU A 568 -0.87 -0.33 26.38
N LYS A 569 -0.44 0.42 27.42
CA LYS A 569 0.84 0.18 28.09
C LYS A 569 0.63 -0.64 29.35
N VAL A 570 1.38 -1.73 29.47
CA VAL A 570 1.41 -2.57 30.66
C VAL A 570 2.84 -2.64 31.16
N THR A 571 3.09 -2.17 32.37
CA THR A 571 4.36 -2.34 33.07
C THR A 571 4.18 -3.37 34.17
N LEU A 572 4.75 -4.55 33.97
CA LEU A 572 4.76 -5.61 34.99
C LEU A 572 5.84 -5.30 36.03
N LEU A 573 5.41 -4.94 37.25
CA LEU A 573 6.27 -4.46 38.32
C LEU A 573 6.80 -5.58 39.19
N ASP A 574 5.90 -6.47 39.65
CA ASP A 574 6.19 -7.54 40.61
C ASP A 574 5.10 -8.60 40.57
N GLY A 575 5.23 -9.62 41.43
CA GLY A 575 4.24 -10.64 41.61
C GLY A 575 4.76 -11.79 42.48
N SER A 576 4.03 -12.89 42.49
CA SER A 576 4.46 -14.12 43.13
C SER A 576 3.92 -15.37 42.46
N PHE A 577 4.60 -16.46 42.64
CA PHE A 577 4.19 -17.77 42.13
C PHE A 577 4.20 -18.84 43.23
N HIS A 578 3.49 -19.92 42.99
CA HIS A 578 3.49 -21.08 43.83
C HIS A 578 4.14 -22.28 43.10
N PRO A 579 5.16 -22.94 43.69
CA PRO A 579 5.95 -23.96 42.97
C PRO A 579 5.15 -25.12 42.37
N VAL A 580 3.98 -25.42 42.90
CA VAL A 580 3.13 -26.53 42.47
C VAL A 580 1.90 -26.06 41.67
N ASP A 581 1.32 -24.93 42.07
CA ASP A 581 0.01 -24.47 41.57
C ASP A 581 0.12 -23.40 40.48
N SER A 582 1.31 -22.91 40.20
CA SER A 582 1.53 -21.93 39.12
C SER A 582 1.84 -22.61 37.79
N ASP A 583 1.23 -22.12 36.75
CA ASP A 583 1.50 -22.52 35.39
C ASP A 583 1.23 -21.31 34.40
N GLN A 584 1.60 -21.47 33.18
CA GLN A 584 1.45 -20.44 32.12
C GLN A 584 -0.01 -19.98 32.01
N LEU A 585 -0.97 -20.90 32.00
CA LEU A 585 -2.39 -20.60 31.90
C LEU A 585 -2.90 -19.76 33.10
N SER A 586 -2.38 -20.01 34.30
CA SER A 586 -2.77 -19.24 35.48
C SER A 586 -2.35 -17.78 35.38
N PHE A 587 -1.16 -17.50 34.86
CA PHE A 587 -0.67 -16.14 34.59
C PHE A 587 -1.40 -15.46 33.42
N GLU A 588 -1.76 -16.20 32.38
CA GLU A 588 -2.59 -15.69 31.28
C GLU A 588 -3.97 -15.26 31.80
N ILE A 589 -4.63 -16.07 32.64
CA ILE A 589 -5.92 -15.74 33.23
C ILE A 589 -5.81 -14.54 34.20
N ALA A 590 -4.75 -14.48 35.00
CA ALA A 590 -4.51 -13.36 35.91
C ALA A 590 -4.35 -12.05 35.12
N ALA A 591 -3.63 -12.07 34.01
CA ALA A 591 -3.48 -10.92 33.12
C ALA A 591 -4.80 -10.48 32.49
N ILE A 592 -5.66 -11.42 32.04
CA ILE A 592 -7.00 -11.10 31.52
C ILE A 592 -7.87 -10.44 32.59
N GLN A 593 -7.83 -10.94 33.85
CA GLN A 593 -8.58 -10.34 34.96
C GLN A 593 -8.02 -8.95 35.32
N ALA A 594 -6.70 -8.82 35.39
CA ALA A 594 -6.02 -7.53 35.60
C ALA A 594 -6.43 -6.49 34.58
N TYR A 595 -6.44 -6.85 33.29
CA TYR A 595 -6.91 -5.98 32.21
C TYR A 595 -8.32 -5.46 32.48
N LYS A 596 -9.28 -6.33 32.73
CA LYS A 596 -10.67 -5.96 32.98
C LYS A 596 -10.80 -5.02 34.18
N ASN A 597 -10.15 -5.36 35.29
CA ASN A 597 -10.22 -4.60 36.55
C ASN A 597 -9.51 -3.24 36.43
N ALA A 598 -8.42 -3.14 35.64
CA ALA A 598 -7.69 -1.91 35.41
C ALA A 598 -8.44 -0.99 34.45
N CYS A 599 -8.83 -1.49 33.29
CA CYS A 599 -9.40 -0.66 32.23
C CYS A 599 -10.72 0.02 32.66
N VAL A 600 -11.57 -0.65 33.47
CA VAL A 600 -12.78 -0.01 34.02
C VAL A 600 -12.44 1.20 34.89
N LYS A 601 -11.32 1.17 35.62
CA LYS A 601 -10.88 2.26 36.52
C LYS A 601 -10.02 3.32 35.80
N ALA A 602 -9.53 3.00 34.61
CA ALA A 602 -8.58 3.82 33.86
C ALA A 602 -9.27 4.89 32.99
N ALA A 603 -10.52 5.25 33.30
CA ALA A 603 -11.35 6.18 32.51
C ALA A 603 -11.38 5.80 31.02
N PRO A 604 -12.05 4.68 30.70
CA PRO A 604 -12.16 4.22 29.31
C PRO A 604 -12.98 5.18 28.46
N VAL A 605 -12.61 5.33 27.19
CA VAL A 605 -13.29 6.16 26.19
C VAL A 605 -13.53 5.35 24.92
N LEU A 606 -14.64 5.65 24.24
CA LEU A 606 -14.92 5.10 22.93
C LEU A 606 -14.23 5.95 21.86
N MET A 607 -13.60 5.31 20.90
CA MET A 607 -12.85 5.92 19.80
C MET A 607 -13.57 5.67 18.47
N GLU A 608 -13.69 6.72 17.66
CA GLU A 608 -14.27 6.63 16.31
C GLU A 608 -13.20 6.86 15.23
N PRO A 609 -13.28 6.20 14.07
CA PRO A 609 -12.38 6.48 12.96
C PRO A 609 -12.68 7.84 12.34
N ILE A 610 -11.64 8.62 12.16
CA ILE A 610 -11.66 9.92 11.49
C ILE A 610 -11.11 9.75 10.09
N MET A 611 -11.81 10.29 9.12
CA MET A 611 -11.45 10.27 7.71
C MET A 611 -10.90 11.62 7.29
N LYS A 612 -9.80 11.61 6.58
CA LYS A 612 -9.28 12.78 5.85
C LYS A 612 -10.06 12.87 4.54
N LEU A 613 -10.89 13.89 4.43
CA LEU A 613 -11.74 14.15 3.28
C LEU A 613 -11.21 15.36 2.51
N GLU A 614 -11.08 15.21 1.21
CA GLU A 614 -10.75 16.31 0.31
C GLU A 614 -11.84 16.43 -0.74
N VAL A 615 -12.29 17.65 -0.94
CA VAL A 615 -13.38 17.97 -1.88
C VAL A 615 -12.89 19.02 -2.85
N VAL A 616 -12.89 18.68 -4.13
CA VAL A 616 -12.64 19.63 -5.22
C VAL A 616 -13.98 20.12 -5.71
N THR A 617 -14.26 21.42 -5.57
CA THR A 617 -15.57 22.02 -5.86
C THR A 617 -15.43 23.36 -6.57
N PRO A 618 -16.39 23.76 -7.42
CA PRO A 618 -16.45 25.12 -7.92
C PRO A 618 -16.51 26.13 -6.77
N GLU A 619 -15.89 27.29 -6.95
CA GLU A 619 -15.82 28.34 -5.91
C GLU A 619 -17.22 28.78 -5.42
N GLU A 620 -18.18 28.82 -6.30
CA GLU A 620 -19.58 29.17 -5.97
C GLU A 620 -20.25 28.17 -5.01
N ASN A 621 -19.84 26.90 -5.01
CA ASN A 621 -20.42 25.87 -4.15
C ASN A 621 -19.59 25.63 -2.85
N MET A 622 -18.43 26.29 -2.70
CA MET A 622 -17.54 26.09 -1.56
C MET A 622 -18.23 26.32 -0.21
N GLY A 623 -19.03 27.38 -0.11
CA GLY A 623 -19.78 27.72 1.12
C GLY A 623 -20.77 26.63 1.53
N ASP A 624 -21.48 26.05 0.57
CA ASP A 624 -22.45 24.97 0.82
C ASP A 624 -21.73 23.67 1.21
N VAL A 625 -20.59 23.35 0.57
CA VAL A 625 -19.75 22.20 0.91
C VAL A 625 -19.23 22.32 2.34
N ILE A 626 -18.66 23.47 2.73
CA ILE A 626 -18.18 23.71 4.09
C ILE A 626 -19.34 23.63 5.10
N GLY A 627 -20.50 24.18 4.74
CA GLY A 627 -21.71 24.11 5.56
C GLY A 627 -22.19 22.67 5.80
N ASP A 628 -22.13 21.81 4.78
CA ASP A 628 -22.47 20.39 4.92
C ASP A 628 -21.43 19.63 5.75
N LEU A 629 -20.13 19.88 5.53
CA LEU A 629 -19.06 19.27 6.32
C LEU A 629 -19.16 19.62 7.81
N ASN A 630 -19.46 20.88 8.14
CA ASN A 630 -19.68 21.30 9.52
C ASN A 630 -20.90 20.60 10.17
N LYS A 631 -21.98 20.39 9.42
CA LYS A 631 -23.13 19.61 9.91
C LYS A 631 -22.76 18.15 10.21
N ARG A 632 -21.77 17.62 9.49
CA ARG A 632 -21.23 16.26 9.64
C ARG A 632 -20.10 16.18 10.67
N ARG A 633 -20.00 17.12 11.59
CA ARG A 633 -18.92 17.20 12.59
C ARG A 633 -17.51 17.31 11.97
N GLY A 634 -17.44 17.70 10.70
CA GLY A 634 -16.19 17.87 9.98
C GLY A 634 -15.40 19.08 10.50
N GLN A 635 -14.10 18.91 10.62
CA GLN A 635 -13.15 19.97 10.97
C GLN A 635 -12.37 20.36 9.72
N VAL A 636 -12.70 21.51 9.14
CA VAL A 636 -11.97 22.03 7.98
C VAL A 636 -10.54 22.40 8.40
N GLN A 637 -9.56 21.76 7.74
CA GLN A 637 -8.13 21.93 8.02
C GLN A 637 -7.49 22.99 7.12
N GLY A 638 -7.99 23.14 5.91
CA GLY A 638 -7.45 24.08 4.95
C GLY A 638 -8.28 24.17 3.69
N MET A 639 -7.95 25.20 2.89
CA MET A 639 -8.55 25.43 1.58
C MET A 639 -7.46 25.88 0.61
N ASP A 640 -7.38 25.19 -0.53
CA ASP A 640 -6.41 25.48 -1.58
C ASP A 640 -7.14 25.81 -2.90
N GLU A 641 -6.44 26.42 -3.84
CA GLU A 641 -6.97 26.65 -5.18
C GLU A 641 -6.80 25.39 -6.03
N ALA A 642 -7.89 24.96 -6.67
CA ALA A 642 -7.82 23.90 -7.65
C ALA A 642 -7.48 24.48 -9.03
N ARG A 643 -6.59 23.82 -9.77
CA ARG A 643 -6.17 24.26 -11.10
C ARG A 643 -7.30 24.27 -12.13
N SER A 644 -8.27 23.39 -11.97
CA SER A 644 -9.46 23.32 -12.83
C SER A 644 -10.41 24.51 -12.67
N GLY A 645 -10.01 25.53 -11.90
CA GLY A 645 -10.85 26.71 -11.63
C GLY A 645 -11.88 26.45 -10.53
N GLY A 646 -11.47 25.92 -9.40
CA GLY A 646 -12.29 25.68 -8.23
C GLY A 646 -11.46 25.75 -6.94
N ARG A 647 -12.01 25.21 -5.85
CA ARG A 647 -11.41 25.17 -4.54
C ARG A 647 -11.26 23.72 -4.06
N ILE A 648 -10.17 23.44 -3.36
CA ILE A 648 -9.94 22.21 -2.63
C ILE A 648 -10.24 22.48 -1.17
N VAL A 649 -11.24 21.78 -0.61
CA VAL A 649 -11.57 21.84 0.81
C VAL A 649 -11.04 20.57 1.47
N LYS A 650 -10.14 20.71 2.44
CA LYS A 650 -9.57 19.62 3.24
C LYS A 650 -10.23 19.59 4.60
N ALA A 651 -10.76 18.46 5.03
CA ALA A 651 -11.44 18.32 6.31
C ALA A 651 -11.18 16.95 6.95
N LEU A 652 -11.22 16.92 8.28
CA LEU A 652 -11.28 15.69 9.06
C LEU A 652 -12.73 15.44 9.46
N VAL A 653 -13.30 14.31 9.06
CA VAL A 653 -14.71 13.99 9.26
C VAL A 653 -14.85 12.61 9.89
N PRO A 654 -15.65 12.42 10.95
CA PRO A 654 -15.93 11.09 11.48
C PRO A 654 -16.58 10.18 10.42
N LEU A 655 -16.14 8.94 10.32
CA LEU A 655 -16.65 7.98 9.34
C LEU A 655 -18.18 7.80 9.42
N SER A 656 -18.73 7.81 10.63
CA SER A 656 -20.19 7.71 10.85
C SER A 656 -21.01 8.78 10.11
N GLU A 657 -20.41 9.95 9.88
CA GLU A 657 -21.06 11.09 9.23
C GLU A 657 -20.82 11.12 7.71
N THR A 658 -19.96 10.24 7.19
CA THR A 658 -19.61 10.21 5.75
C THR A 658 -20.55 9.33 4.93
N PHE A 659 -21.38 8.50 5.56
CA PHE A 659 -22.33 7.67 4.82
C PHE A 659 -23.30 8.51 3.99
N GLY A 660 -23.41 8.18 2.70
CA GLY A 660 -24.21 8.93 1.75
C GLY A 660 -23.65 10.32 1.38
N TYR A 661 -22.43 10.68 1.83
CA TYR A 661 -21.83 11.99 1.55
C TYR A 661 -21.66 12.27 0.06
N VAL A 662 -21.21 11.30 -0.72
CA VAL A 662 -21.02 11.45 -2.19
C VAL A 662 -22.32 11.85 -2.88
N THR A 663 -23.45 11.27 -2.47
CA THR A 663 -24.77 11.63 -3.00
C THR A 663 -25.18 13.04 -2.60
N ALA A 664 -24.96 13.43 -1.35
CA ALA A 664 -25.22 14.79 -0.86
C ALA A 664 -24.33 15.81 -1.60
N LEU A 665 -23.04 15.53 -1.75
CA LEU A 665 -22.10 16.39 -2.47
C LEU A 665 -22.52 16.60 -3.92
N ARG A 666 -22.92 15.54 -4.64
CA ARG A 666 -23.44 15.65 -6.01
C ARG A 666 -24.68 16.51 -6.09
N THR A 667 -25.59 16.41 -5.10
CA THR A 667 -26.80 17.23 -5.05
C THR A 667 -26.45 18.70 -4.83
N ILE A 668 -25.58 19.02 -3.87
CA ILE A 668 -25.16 20.38 -3.52
C ILE A 668 -24.45 21.06 -4.70
N THR A 669 -23.64 20.32 -5.43
CA THR A 669 -22.76 20.87 -6.49
C THR A 669 -23.24 20.58 -7.91
N SER A 670 -24.47 20.03 -8.06
CA SER A 670 -25.02 19.60 -9.36
C SER A 670 -24.06 18.63 -10.12
N GLY A 671 -23.38 17.76 -9.38
CA GLY A 671 -22.46 16.76 -9.92
C GLY A 671 -21.07 17.32 -10.31
N ARG A 672 -20.76 18.59 -10.03
CA ARG A 672 -19.51 19.26 -10.45
C ARG A 672 -18.36 19.09 -9.45
N ALA A 673 -18.63 18.64 -8.23
CA ALA A 673 -17.57 18.37 -7.25
C ALA A 673 -17.18 16.90 -7.24
N THR A 674 -15.93 16.68 -6.94
CA THR A 674 -15.35 15.35 -6.66
C THR A 674 -14.85 15.30 -5.23
N SER A 675 -14.82 14.11 -4.63
CA SER A 675 -14.25 13.93 -3.30
C SER A 675 -13.41 12.67 -3.24
N SER A 676 -12.34 12.74 -2.46
CA SER A 676 -11.56 11.58 -2.03
C SER A 676 -11.56 11.51 -0.51
N MET A 677 -11.55 10.31 0.03
CA MET A 677 -11.61 10.08 1.47
C MET A 677 -10.69 8.93 1.83
N GLU A 678 -9.85 9.14 2.85
CA GLU A 678 -8.95 8.13 3.37
C GLU A 678 -9.00 8.09 4.90
N TYR A 679 -8.70 6.93 5.49
CA TYR A 679 -8.57 6.80 6.94
C TYR A 679 -7.35 7.59 7.43
N ASP A 680 -7.54 8.38 8.49
CA ASP A 680 -6.46 9.15 9.11
C ASP A 680 -6.07 8.55 10.48
N HIS A 681 -6.97 8.60 11.45
CA HIS A 681 -6.74 8.09 12.81
C HIS A 681 -8.04 7.80 13.54
N HIS A 682 -7.94 7.23 14.75
CA HIS A 682 -9.07 7.14 15.68
C HIS A 682 -9.01 8.30 16.69
N ALA A 683 -10.15 8.91 16.97
CA ALA A 683 -10.30 9.99 17.94
C ALA A 683 -11.38 9.68 18.98
N PRO A 684 -11.27 10.18 20.22
CA PRO A 684 -12.28 9.93 21.24
C PRO A 684 -13.60 10.62 20.91
N LEU A 685 -14.71 9.89 21.10
CA LEU A 685 -16.05 10.45 20.97
C LEU A 685 -16.40 11.36 22.16
N SER A 686 -17.26 12.36 21.92
CA SER A 686 -17.88 13.08 23.03
C SER A 686 -18.78 12.14 23.85
N SER A 687 -18.87 12.38 25.18
CA SER A 687 -19.66 11.51 26.08
C SER A 687 -21.14 11.36 25.66
N SER A 688 -21.74 12.38 25.05
CA SER A 688 -23.12 12.32 24.57
C SER A 688 -23.30 11.36 23.39
N ILE A 689 -22.38 11.38 22.44
CA ILE A 689 -22.41 10.49 21.27
C ILE A 689 -22.02 9.07 21.68
N ALA A 690 -21.00 8.92 22.53
CA ALA A 690 -20.58 7.61 23.04
C ALA A 690 -21.74 6.90 23.75
N LYS A 691 -22.52 7.61 24.56
CA LYS A 691 -23.73 7.05 25.21
C LYS A 691 -24.78 6.60 24.20
N ALA A 692 -25.04 7.39 23.15
CA ALA A 692 -25.97 7.01 22.10
C ALA A 692 -25.55 5.75 21.36
N VAL A 693 -24.25 5.66 20.98
CA VAL A 693 -23.68 4.49 20.32
C VAL A 693 -23.75 3.24 21.20
N LEU A 694 -23.38 3.34 22.49
CA LEU A 694 -23.41 2.22 23.41
C LEU A 694 -24.85 1.78 23.75
N GLN A 695 -25.80 2.70 23.76
CA GLN A 695 -27.21 2.38 23.95
C GLN A 695 -27.80 1.63 22.74
N GLU A 696 -27.44 2.04 21.54
CA GLU A 696 -27.87 1.38 20.32
C GLU A 696 -27.32 -0.04 20.19
N VAL A 697 -26.05 -0.24 20.55
CA VAL A 697 -25.34 -1.52 20.37
C VAL A 697 -25.60 -2.48 21.55
N ASN A 698 -25.56 -2.01 22.79
CA ASN A 698 -25.57 -2.88 23.99
C ASN A 698 -26.78 -2.66 24.92
N GLY A 699 -27.65 -1.69 24.64
CA GLY A 699 -28.71 -1.29 25.56
C GLY A 699 -28.21 -0.72 26.91
N ARG A 700 -26.92 -0.34 27.00
CA ARG A 700 -26.22 0.13 28.20
C ARG A 700 -25.67 1.53 28.01
N ALA A 701 -26.44 2.56 28.40
CA ALA A 701 -25.97 3.95 28.40
C ALA A 701 -25.19 4.35 29.67
N ASP A 702 -25.10 3.49 30.66
CA ASP A 702 -24.65 3.76 32.05
C ASP A 702 -23.15 3.50 32.28
N LEU A 703 -22.40 3.10 31.23
CA LEU A 703 -20.97 2.79 31.31
C LEU A 703 -20.02 3.95 30.95
N VAL A 704 -20.55 5.12 30.58
CA VAL A 704 -19.77 6.32 30.19
C VAL A 704 -19.94 7.48 31.17
#